data_8c73eacdcf612c68573f2e1b514b8159
#
_entry.id   8c73eacdcf612c68573f2e1b514b8159
#
_cell.length_a   1.000
_cell.length_b   1.000
_cell.length_c   1.000
_cell.angle_alpha   90.00
_cell.angle_beta   90.00
_cell.angle_gamma   90.00
#
_symmetry.space_group_name_H-M   'P 1'
#
loop_
_entity.id
_entity.type
_entity.pdbx_description
1 polymer ?
#
loop_
_entity_poly.entity_id
_entity_poly.type
_entity_poly.pdbx_seq_one_letter_code
_entity_poly.pdbx_strand_id
1 'polypeptide(L)'
;MSDLVRPESGLQDNDDPTEQSILTRMARFRKNPFNFAHEIALFVRGVGWRSYDNVVGQPVFYPGYTANIKSAVMASPLLRRKVVELTEARLAKEEQEGYLDETSPTYLPEREKRRHEITTQVIEITSDMVDTMMCKMESKPYIRSAFYMTTQLLTRAYSAIHVSDAEVKRLREIASQAAKKNQSIVFLPRHTSHIDYVTLHLICYRLGLTLPVVVAGDNLNFPLVGNFLQSCGAMWIRRSFNDDQLYGTVVQAYLDTLLQKGYNLECFIEGTRSRTGKLLGPRFGFLSFLLDSVLSGRTDDTYICPVSLQYDKVIEVDSYVNELLGKPKQKENLAGFLSSSSVLSLNLGRVDCRFHEPWSLKQFIKEQTQRLDQPGYEDLSSSAADSGTRIRLLRTLGYKVLSDINAVSVIMPTALVGTVLLTLRGRGVGKSELARRVDWLCARTRANGGKVADFHGMPTSYVVERALEVLGPKMVGTIDGLAEDTYYAVDRFQLSFYRNMTIHLFISESLIAASLYTKVKQGGGSANQRMKETELISKVTFLSQLFRGEFIFPAGQGLKHNLEAAVQGLLRDDVLSVTEDDERMIGLSDAERRLGRENFDFYCFLIWPFVDAAWLGAVSLLVLVPPMNSTIIWLDMQKAQNTAQLGGRTLYHQGDLSYFEAVNKEALKNAYSRFQEEGIILVSKGKDSKTPAMVRLAPEWMPERDATTGELKASGRLWDFIESIALHRREGKNRRDGAAVSTRVLSLAAKLNKQMFEEAESSAVEGVQATVKERRRRSKL
;
A
#
# COMPACT_ATOMS: atom_id res chain seq x y z
N MET A 1 11.44 27.53 18.76
CA MET A 1 10.89 26.30 18.09
C MET A 1 10.18 26.69 16.83
N SER A 2 10.62 26.22 15.68
CA SER A 2 9.89 26.43 14.45
C SER A 2 8.59 25.62 14.51
N ASP A 3 7.48 26.24 14.09
CA ASP A 3 6.23 25.55 13.99
C ASP A 3 6.34 24.42 12.96
N LEU A 4 6.28 23.16 13.39
CA LEU A 4 6.50 22.00 12.54
C LEU A 4 5.32 21.83 11.57
N VAL A 5 4.10 22.08 12.03
CA VAL A 5 2.87 21.97 11.23
C VAL A 5 2.53 23.35 10.67
N ARG A 6 2.58 23.49 9.35
CA ARG A 6 2.30 24.73 8.64
C ARG A 6 1.07 24.57 7.74
N PRO A 7 0.08 25.46 7.80
CA PRO A 7 -0.97 25.51 6.79
C PRO A 7 -0.36 25.98 5.46
N GLU A 8 -0.85 25.47 4.36
CA GLU A 8 -0.61 26.05 3.04
C GLU A 8 -1.33 27.41 2.98
N SER A 9 -0.57 28.49 2.98
CA SER A 9 -1.12 29.80 2.66
C SER A 9 -1.31 29.86 1.15
N GLY A 10 -2.50 29.53 0.68
CA GLY A 10 -2.90 29.98 -0.65
C GLY A 10 -2.90 31.51 -0.62
N LEU A 11 -2.01 32.11 -1.38
CA LEU A 11 -1.98 33.55 -1.62
C LEU A 11 -3.22 33.96 -2.43
N GLN A 12 -4.38 33.94 -1.79
CA GLN A 12 -5.56 34.67 -2.22
C GLN A 12 -6.01 35.46 -1.00
N ASP A 13 -5.94 36.78 -1.12
CA ASP A 13 -6.53 37.74 -0.22
C ASP A 13 -8.00 37.46 0.05
N ASN A 14 -8.26 36.56 0.96
CA ASN A 14 -9.56 36.42 1.58
C ASN A 14 -9.42 36.87 3.01
N ASP A 15 -9.91 38.07 3.27
CA ASP A 15 -10.06 38.71 4.58
C ASP A 15 -10.99 37.95 5.54
N ASP A 16 -10.74 36.66 5.75
CA ASP A 16 -11.42 35.90 6.81
C ASP A 16 -10.68 36.18 8.13
N PRO A 17 -11.31 36.86 9.09
CA PRO A 17 -10.68 37.19 10.38
C PRO A 17 -10.20 35.95 11.15
N THR A 18 -10.71 34.77 10.85
CA THR A 18 -10.27 33.50 11.41
C THR A 18 -8.90 33.10 10.89
N GLU A 19 -8.61 33.34 9.62
CA GLU A 19 -7.34 33.04 8.95
C GLU A 19 -6.20 33.93 9.47
N GLN A 20 -6.45 35.22 9.59
CA GLN A 20 -5.50 36.17 10.23
C GLN A 20 -5.21 35.77 11.67
N SER A 21 -6.19 35.28 12.43
CA SER A 21 -5.97 34.84 13.82
C SER A 21 -5.07 33.61 13.91
N ILE A 22 -5.21 32.63 12.97
CA ILE A 22 -4.37 31.44 12.89
C ILE A 22 -2.93 31.80 12.50
N LEU A 23 -2.75 32.57 11.43
CA LEU A 23 -1.45 33.03 10.98
C LEU A 23 -0.76 33.90 12.03
N THR A 24 -1.50 34.76 12.73
CA THR A 24 -0.98 35.60 13.81
C THR A 24 -0.55 34.78 15.03
N ARG A 25 -1.32 33.75 15.40
CA ARG A 25 -0.95 32.83 16.48
C ARG A 25 0.29 31.98 16.10
N MET A 26 0.38 31.51 14.88
CA MET A 26 1.55 30.80 14.37
C MET A 26 2.77 31.69 14.25
N ALA A 27 2.61 32.98 13.88
CA ALA A 27 3.69 33.95 13.80
C ALA A 27 4.24 34.38 15.17
N ARG A 28 3.42 34.38 16.23
CA ARG A 28 3.88 34.65 17.60
C ARG A 28 4.95 33.69 18.08
N PHE A 29 4.84 32.38 17.69
CA PHE A 29 5.83 31.38 18.06
C PHE A 29 7.17 31.54 17.34
N ARG A 30 7.23 32.26 16.22
CA ARG A 30 8.45 32.42 15.41
C ARG A 30 9.33 33.59 15.85
N LYS A 31 8.78 34.59 16.52
CA LYS A 31 9.45 35.92 16.65
C LYS A 31 10.23 36.13 17.94
N ASN A 32 10.07 35.27 18.97
CA ASN A 32 10.70 35.60 20.26
C ASN A 32 11.16 34.37 21.05
N PRO A 33 12.49 34.15 21.22
CA PRO A 33 13.02 33.00 21.98
C PRO A 33 12.68 33.06 23.50
N PHE A 34 12.29 34.17 24.05
CA PHE A 34 11.86 34.32 25.45
C PHE A 34 10.45 33.75 25.71
N ASN A 35 9.66 33.46 24.67
CA ASN A 35 8.35 32.85 24.81
C ASN A 35 8.42 31.35 25.20
N PHE A 36 9.59 30.75 25.31
CA PHE A 36 9.74 29.33 25.71
C PHE A 36 9.13 29.02 27.08
N ALA A 37 9.34 29.90 28.06
CA ALA A 37 8.73 29.75 29.40
C ALA A 37 7.21 29.91 29.35
N HIS A 38 6.71 30.83 28.52
CA HIS A 38 5.27 30.99 28.28
C HIS A 38 4.67 29.81 27.53
N GLU A 39 5.37 29.25 26.55
CA GLU A 39 4.98 28.02 25.85
C GLU A 39 4.89 26.83 26.79
N ILE A 40 5.84 26.67 27.72
CA ILE A 40 5.79 25.65 28.75
C ILE A 40 4.56 25.83 29.64
N ALA A 41 4.28 27.06 30.07
CA ALA A 41 3.11 27.36 30.90
C ALA A 41 1.80 27.09 30.15
N LEU A 42 1.70 27.45 28.89
CA LEU A 42 0.55 27.10 28.02
C LEU A 42 0.44 25.61 27.80
N PHE A 43 1.56 24.89 27.65
CA PHE A 43 1.61 23.46 27.55
C PHE A 43 1.11 22.77 28.81
N VAL A 44 1.58 23.20 29.98
CA VAL A 44 1.11 22.69 31.28
C VAL A 44 -0.38 22.93 31.47
N ARG A 45 -0.90 24.09 31.04
CA ARG A 45 -2.35 24.40 31.05
C ARG A 45 -3.14 23.66 29.99
N GLY A 46 -2.50 22.97 29.03
CA GLY A 46 -3.11 22.19 27.98
C GLY A 46 -3.71 22.98 26.82
N VAL A 47 -3.37 24.27 26.72
CA VAL A 47 -3.85 25.21 25.69
C VAL A 47 -2.75 25.50 24.67
N GLY A 48 -1.48 25.29 25.02
CA GLY A 48 -0.33 25.51 24.14
C GLY A 48 -0.25 24.48 23.00
N TRP A 49 0.36 24.95 21.88
CA TRP A 49 0.66 24.17 20.68
C TRP A 49 -0.54 23.69 19.86
N ARG A 50 -1.73 24.22 20.10
CA ARG A 50 -2.88 24.03 19.25
C ARG A 50 -3.09 25.25 18.36
N SER A 51 -3.41 25.01 17.10
CA SER A 51 -3.83 26.05 16.17
C SER A 51 -5.26 26.51 16.46
N TYR A 52 -6.06 25.66 17.13
CA TYR A 52 -7.44 25.92 17.50
C TYR A 52 -7.64 25.71 19.01
N ASP A 53 -8.42 26.59 19.63
CA ASP A 53 -8.72 26.52 21.07
C ASP A 53 -9.68 25.35 21.40
N ASN A 54 -10.63 25.09 20.51
CA ASN A 54 -11.66 24.07 20.70
C ASN A 54 -11.25 22.73 20.09
N VAL A 55 -11.35 21.66 20.87
CA VAL A 55 -11.22 20.28 20.38
C VAL A 55 -12.54 19.83 19.83
N VAL A 56 -12.55 19.28 18.62
CA VAL A 56 -13.70 18.78 17.92
C VAL A 56 -13.67 17.26 17.92
N GLY A 57 -14.79 16.63 18.30
CA GLY A 57 -14.96 15.19 18.44
C GLY A 57 -15.27 14.77 19.86
N GLN A 58 -15.48 13.49 20.09
CA GLN A 58 -15.80 12.96 21.42
C GLN A 58 -14.59 13.07 22.36
N PRO A 59 -14.81 13.35 23.66
CA PRO A 59 -13.70 13.51 24.60
C PRO A 59 -12.97 12.17 24.80
N VAL A 60 -11.64 12.23 24.76
CA VAL A 60 -10.72 11.16 25.10
C VAL A 60 -9.75 11.64 26.20
N PHE A 61 -8.97 10.74 26.79
CA PHE A 61 -8.05 11.03 27.90
C PHE A 61 -8.75 11.58 29.15
N TYR A 62 -9.77 10.84 29.63
CA TYR A 62 -10.43 11.11 30.91
C TYR A 62 -10.34 9.86 31.81
N PRO A 63 -10.32 10.05 33.16
CA PRO A 63 -10.32 8.94 34.10
C PRO A 63 -11.53 8.01 33.89
N GLY A 64 -11.31 6.72 33.85
CA GLY A 64 -12.35 5.72 33.64
C GLY A 64 -12.71 5.44 32.17
N TYR A 65 -12.02 6.05 31.21
CA TYR A 65 -12.23 5.75 29.77
C TYR A 65 -12.18 4.26 29.49
N THR A 66 -11.12 3.58 29.96
CA THR A 66 -10.89 2.15 29.75
C THR A 66 -12.03 1.30 30.32
N ALA A 67 -12.43 1.58 31.57
CA ALA A 67 -13.50 0.86 32.23
C ALA A 67 -14.86 1.05 31.52
N ASN A 68 -15.16 2.29 31.09
CA ASN A 68 -16.40 2.62 30.36
C ASN A 68 -16.49 1.91 29.01
N ILE A 69 -15.40 1.87 28.26
CA ILE A 69 -15.37 1.18 26.98
C ILE A 69 -15.44 -0.33 27.18
N LYS A 70 -14.65 -0.91 28.09
CA LYS A 70 -14.71 -2.34 28.41
C LYS A 70 -16.12 -2.79 28.80
N SER A 71 -16.76 -2.06 29.71
CA SER A 71 -18.12 -2.36 30.12
C SER A 71 -19.12 -2.35 28.96
N ALA A 72 -19.01 -1.36 28.06
CA ALA A 72 -19.85 -1.27 26.86
C ALA A 72 -19.61 -2.43 25.89
N VAL A 73 -18.34 -2.83 25.66
CA VAL A 73 -17.99 -3.98 24.81
C VAL A 73 -18.56 -5.28 25.39
N MET A 74 -18.36 -5.53 26.68
CA MET A 74 -18.86 -6.74 27.36
C MET A 74 -20.39 -6.78 27.41
N ALA A 75 -21.06 -5.62 27.37
CA ALA A 75 -22.51 -5.51 27.29
C ALA A 75 -23.05 -5.69 25.86
N SER A 76 -22.21 -5.75 24.84
CA SER A 76 -22.64 -5.84 23.44
C SER A 76 -23.55 -7.05 23.19
N PRO A 77 -24.75 -6.87 22.58
CA PRO A 77 -25.64 -7.98 22.24
C PRO A 77 -25.00 -9.00 21.28
N LEU A 78 -24.12 -8.54 20.39
CA LEU A 78 -23.37 -9.39 19.47
C LEU A 78 -22.47 -10.36 20.24
N LEU A 79 -21.72 -9.82 21.21
CA LEU A 79 -20.79 -10.60 22.01
C LEU A 79 -21.52 -11.57 22.95
N ARG A 80 -22.59 -11.12 23.61
CA ARG A 80 -23.39 -11.97 24.49
C ARG A 80 -23.98 -13.16 23.74
N ARG A 81 -24.54 -12.94 22.53
CA ARG A 81 -25.01 -14.04 21.67
C ARG A 81 -23.92 -15.04 21.35
N LYS A 82 -22.71 -14.56 21.03
CA LYS A 82 -21.58 -15.45 20.70
C LYS A 82 -21.09 -16.24 21.90
N VAL A 83 -21.09 -15.66 23.09
CA VAL A 83 -20.78 -16.39 24.34
C VAL A 83 -21.77 -17.52 24.55
N VAL A 84 -23.07 -17.27 24.40
CA VAL A 84 -24.10 -18.31 24.52
C VAL A 84 -23.92 -19.40 23.47
N GLU A 85 -23.77 -19.02 22.22
CA GLU A 85 -23.51 -19.97 21.08
C GLU A 85 -22.34 -20.89 21.36
N LEU A 86 -21.19 -20.33 21.80
CA LEU A 86 -20.00 -21.14 22.09
C LEU A 86 -20.16 -22.00 23.33
N THR A 87 -20.90 -21.53 24.32
CA THR A 87 -21.25 -22.32 25.54
C THR A 87 -22.05 -23.55 25.13
N GLU A 88 -23.14 -23.36 24.37
CA GLU A 88 -23.98 -24.47 23.94
C GLU A 88 -23.24 -25.43 23.00
N ALA A 89 -22.43 -24.92 22.07
CA ALA A 89 -21.63 -25.75 21.19
C ALA A 89 -20.62 -26.63 21.95
N ARG A 90 -19.98 -26.09 22.99
CA ARG A 90 -19.06 -26.85 23.84
C ARG A 90 -19.80 -27.86 24.69
N LEU A 91 -20.96 -27.49 25.25
CA LEU A 91 -21.79 -28.36 26.06
C LEU A 91 -22.26 -29.56 25.23
N ALA A 92 -22.79 -29.34 24.02
CA ALA A 92 -23.20 -30.39 23.10
C ALA A 92 -22.04 -31.34 22.72
N LYS A 93 -20.81 -30.78 22.60
CA LYS A 93 -19.64 -31.62 22.35
C LYS A 93 -19.24 -32.46 23.56
N GLU A 94 -19.32 -31.92 24.79
CA GLU A 94 -19.06 -32.66 26.02
C GLU A 94 -20.13 -33.74 26.25
N GLU A 95 -21.40 -33.53 25.87
CA GLU A 95 -22.46 -34.53 25.84
C GLU A 95 -22.14 -35.65 24.84
N GLN A 96 -21.74 -35.31 23.64
CA GLN A 96 -21.36 -36.29 22.60
C GLN A 96 -20.13 -37.15 22.98
N GLU A 97 -19.18 -36.53 23.73
CA GLU A 97 -17.97 -37.19 24.23
C GLU A 97 -18.24 -38.03 25.51
N GLY A 98 -19.49 -38.01 26.05
CA GLY A 98 -19.91 -38.81 27.20
C GLY A 98 -19.48 -38.25 28.59
N TYR A 99 -19.07 -36.94 28.62
CA TYR A 99 -18.77 -36.27 29.93
C TYR A 99 -20.03 -35.96 30.74
N LEU A 100 -21.19 -35.88 30.07
CA LEU A 100 -22.51 -35.71 30.69
C LEU A 100 -23.37 -36.89 30.23
N ASP A 101 -23.89 -37.64 31.20
CA ASP A 101 -24.74 -38.82 30.94
C ASP A 101 -26.21 -38.40 30.90
N GLU A 102 -26.80 -38.36 29.70
CA GLU A 102 -28.19 -38.00 29.47
C GLU A 102 -29.19 -38.97 30.19
N THR A 103 -28.74 -40.17 30.55
CA THR A 103 -29.57 -41.15 31.27
C THR A 103 -29.55 -40.99 32.76
N SER A 104 -28.67 -40.15 33.30
CA SER A 104 -28.54 -39.91 34.74
C SER A 104 -29.73 -39.12 35.32
N PRO A 105 -30.24 -39.49 36.49
CA PRO A 105 -31.24 -38.69 37.19
C PRO A 105 -30.79 -37.27 37.53
N THR A 106 -29.49 -37.04 37.61
CA THR A 106 -28.87 -35.75 37.93
C THR A 106 -28.45 -34.96 36.69
N TYR A 107 -28.77 -35.43 35.50
CA TYR A 107 -28.34 -34.82 34.22
C TYR A 107 -28.68 -33.34 34.11
N LEU A 108 -29.93 -32.95 34.36
CA LEU A 108 -30.36 -31.55 34.21
C LEU A 108 -29.63 -30.58 35.17
N PRO A 109 -29.48 -30.86 36.47
CA PRO A 109 -28.70 -30.04 37.38
C PRO A 109 -27.21 -29.98 37.03
N GLU A 110 -26.61 -31.10 36.62
CA GLU A 110 -25.20 -31.18 36.23
C GLU A 110 -24.95 -30.41 34.93
N ARG A 111 -25.83 -30.53 33.95
CA ARG A 111 -25.82 -29.78 32.72
C ARG A 111 -25.87 -28.28 32.96
N GLU A 112 -26.78 -27.80 33.81
CA GLU A 112 -26.92 -26.37 34.10
C GLU A 112 -25.72 -25.84 34.89
N LYS A 113 -25.16 -26.60 35.81
CA LYS A 113 -23.93 -26.28 36.52
C LYS A 113 -22.77 -26.16 35.52
N ARG A 114 -22.62 -27.14 34.65
CA ARG A 114 -21.56 -27.16 33.62
C ARG A 114 -21.68 -26.01 32.63
N ARG A 115 -22.92 -25.72 32.20
CA ARG A 115 -23.26 -24.56 31.39
C ARG A 115 -22.78 -23.26 32.04
N HIS A 116 -23.05 -23.07 33.32
CA HIS A 116 -22.61 -21.89 34.06
C HIS A 116 -21.07 -21.80 34.14
N GLU A 117 -20.40 -22.91 34.42
CA GLU A 117 -18.92 -22.98 34.44
C GLU A 117 -18.31 -22.59 33.09
N ILE A 118 -18.80 -23.18 31.99
CA ILE A 118 -18.34 -22.88 30.64
C ILE A 118 -18.61 -21.42 30.29
N THR A 119 -19.81 -20.91 30.60
CA THR A 119 -20.15 -19.49 30.35
C THR A 119 -19.18 -18.56 31.08
N THR A 120 -18.88 -18.83 32.34
CA THR A 120 -17.94 -18.04 33.15
C THR A 120 -16.52 -18.06 32.51
N GLN A 121 -16.03 -19.25 32.13
CA GLN A 121 -14.74 -19.38 31.45
C GLN A 121 -14.68 -18.59 30.14
N VAL A 122 -15.73 -18.66 29.30
CA VAL A 122 -15.80 -17.93 28.04
C VAL A 122 -15.83 -16.42 28.26
N ILE A 123 -16.54 -15.95 29.30
CA ILE A 123 -16.57 -14.53 29.69
C ILE A 123 -15.22 -14.06 30.19
N GLU A 124 -14.51 -14.83 31.02
CA GLU A 124 -13.15 -14.50 31.48
C GLU A 124 -12.17 -14.39 30.32
N ILE A 125 -12.14 -15.38 29.41
CA ILE A 125 -11.31 -15.35 28.19
C ILE A 125 -11.65 -14.12 27.33
N THR A 126 -12.93 -13.80 27.19
CA THR A 126 -13.41 -12.64 26.44
C THR A 126 -12.93 -11.34 27.09
N SER A 127 -13.01 -11.24 28.40
CA SER A 127 -12.52 -10.09 29.17
C SER A 127 -11.03 -9.86 28.98
N ASP A 128 -10.23 -10.93 29.04
CA ASP A 128 -8.78 -10.89 28.82
C ASP A 128 -8.42 -10.47 27.38
N MET A 129 -9.19 -10.96 26.40
CA MET A 129 -9.04 -10.53 25.00
C MET A 129 -9.29 -9.02 24.86
N VAL A 130 -10.35 -8.49 25.49
CA VAL A 130 -10.66 -7.06 25.46
C VAL A 130 -9.57 -6.25 26.14
N ASP A 131 -9.09 -6.64 27.33
CA ASP A 131 -8.02 -5.95 28.08
C ASP A 131 -6.70 -5.89 27.29
N THR A 132 -6.38 -6.95 26.58
CA THR A 132 -5.18 -7.02 25.73
C THR A 132 -5.32 -6.13 24.49
N MET A 133 -6.50 -6.09 23.90
CA MET A 133 -6.77 -5.42 22.62
C MET A 133 -6.94 -3.91 22.77
N MET A 134 -7.69 -3.45 23.78
CA MET A 134 -8.20 -2.09 23.84
C MET A 134 -7.13 -1.04 24.13
N CYS A 135 -7.31 0.16 23.58
CA CYS A 135 -6.48 1.31 23.93
C CYS A 135 -6.81 1.86 25.32
N LYS A 136 -5.83 2.50 25.96
CA LYS A 136 -5.92 3.01 27.35
C LYS A 136 -5.76 4.54 27.41
N MET A 137 -6.69 5.28 26.83
CA MET A 137 -6.62 6.74 26.72
C MET A 137 -7.12 7.44 28.01
N GLU A 138 -6.42 7.30 29.13
CA GLU A 138 -6.88 7.84 30.43
C GLU A 138 -6.14 9.09 30.90
N SER A 139 -4.87 9.22 30.51
CA SER A 139 -3.98 10.23 31.10
C SER A 139 -3.68 11.40 30.18
N LYS A 140 -4.29 12.57 30.45
CA LYS A 140 -3.94 13.82 29.74
C LYS A 140 -2.47 14.24 29.91
N PRO A 141 -1.84 14.17 31.10
CA PRO A 141 -0.42 14.47 31.23
C PRO A 141 0.46 13.56 30.39
N TYR A 142 0.11 12.27 30.31
CA TYR A 142 0.86 11.29 29.55
C TYR A 142 0.88 11.61 28.05
N ILE A 143 -0.30 11.83 27.46
CA ILE A 143 -0.37 12.14 26.01
C ILE A 143 0.31 13.49 25.70
N ARG A 144 0.28 14.47 26.61
CA ARG A 144 1.00 15.73 26.46
C ARG A 144 2.51 15.53 26.43
N SER A 145 3.03 14.68 27.33
CA SER A 145 4.46 14.33 27.34
C SER A 145 4.86 13.61 26.06
N ALA A 146 4.05 12.63 25.61
CA ALA A 146 4.26 11.93 24.35
C ALA A 146 4.25 12.90 23.15
N PHE A 147 3.30 13.84 23.10
CA PHE A 147 3.24 14.88 22.09
C PHE A 147 4.51 15.77 22.09
N TYR A 148 4.97 16.20 23.27
CA TYR A 148 6.20 16.97 23.39
C TYR A 148 7.42 16.20 22.85
N MET A 149 7.61 14.97 23.29
CA MET A 149 8.73 14.11 22.84
C MET A 149 8.70 13.91 21.33
N THR A 150 7.51 13.61 20.79
CA THR A 150 7.29 13.43 19.35
C THR A 150 7.60 14.69 18.57
N THR A 151 7.15 15.85 19.06
CA THR A 151 7.43 17.14 18.43
C THR A 151 8.95 17.41 18.40
N GLN A 152 9.66 17.16 19.51
CA GLN A 152 11.12 17.32 19.55
C GLN A 152 11.84 16.40 18.56
N LEU A 153 11.38 15.17 18.42
CA LEU A 153 11.95 14.22 17.46
C LEU A 153 11.72 14.67 16.01
N LEU A 154 10.47 15.00 15.67
CA LEU A 154 10.11 15.36 14.30
C LEU A 154 10.69 16.69 13.86
N THR A 155 10.81 17.70 14.75
CA THR A 155 11.46 18.98 14.44
C THR A 155 12.95 18.87 14.16
N ARG A 156 13.60 17.81 14.62
CA ARG A 156 15.00 17.53 14.31
C ARG A 156 15.17 16.79 12.99
N ALA A 157 14.21 15.93 12.64
CA ALA A 157 14.26 15.10 11.43
C ALA A 157 13.72 15.85 10.20
N TYR A 158 12.62 16.60 10.36
CA TYR A 158 11.93 17.29 9.28
C TYR A 158 11.92 18.81 9.48
N SER A 159 12.08 19.54 8.39
CA SER A 159 12.06 21.00 8.40
C SER A 159 10.65 21.59 8.58
N ALA A 160 9.63 20.90 8.08
CA ALA A 160 8.22 21.29 8.20
C ALA A 160 7.27 20.14 7.90
N ILE A 161 6.05 20.23 8.47
CA ILE A 161 4.89 19.44 8.08
C ILE A 161 3.86 20.38 7.49
N HIS A 162 3.52 20.21 6.22
CA HIS A 162 2.55 21.02 5.49
C HIS A 162 1.17 20.35 5.55
N VAL A 163 0.14 21.16 5.75
CA VAL A 163 -1.28 20.76 5.68
C VAL A 163 -2.03 21.85 4.92
N SER A 164 -3.09 21.47 4.20
CA SER A 164 -3.95 22.45 3.52
C SER A 164 -4.94 23.04 4.50
N ASP A 165 -4.96 24.38 4.63
CA ASP A 165 -5.86 25.08 5.53
C ASP A 165 -7.34 24.86 5.13
N ALA A 166 -7.64 24.90 3.84
CA ALA A 166 -8.99 24.64 3.33
C ALA A 166 -9.49 23.21 3.66
N GLU A 167 -8.59 22.21 3.51
CA GLU A 167 -8.91 20.81 3.86
C GLU A 167 -9.13 20.66 5.37
N VAL A 168 -8.32 21.32 6.19
CA VAL A 168 -8.44 21.31 7.65
C VAL A 168 -9.73 21.98 8.12
N LYS A 169 -10.07 23.15 7.58
CA LYS A 169 -11.35 23.82 7.92
C LYS A 169 -12.54 22.90 7.63
N ARG A 170 -12.62 22.35 6.43
CA ARG A 170 -13.68 21.41 6.03
C ARG A 170 -13.72 20.15 6.91
N LEU A 171 -12.55 19.55 7.19
CA LEU A 171 -12.46 18.39 8.07
C LEU A 171 -13.01 18.71 9.46
N ARG A 172 -12.68 19.88 10.03
CA ARG A 172 -13.18 20.31 11.34
C ARG A 172 -14.68 20.56 11.34
N GLU A 173 -15.24 21.14 10.28
CA GLU A 173 -16.70 21.33 10.12
C GLU A 173 -17.42 19.99 10.10
N ILE A 174 -16.97 19.04 9.28
CA ILE A 174 -17.54 17.68 9.20
C ILE A 174 -17.37 16.97 10.54
N ALA A 175 -16.19 17.06 11.18
CA ALA A 175 -15.96 16.48 12.51
C ALA A 175 -16.90 17.05 13.57
N SER A 176 -17.22 18.36 13.53
CA SER A 176 -18.19 18.98 14.42
C SER A 176 -19.62 18.44 14.21
N GLN A 177 -20.00 18.28 12.95
CA GLN A 177 -21.32 17.71 12.60
C GLN A 177 -21.41 16.24 13.00
N ALA A 178 -20.39 15.44 12.74
CA ALA A 178 -20.30 14.04 13.12
C ALA A 178 -20.36 13.87 14.63
N ALA A 179 -19.62 14.68 15.39
CA ALA A 179 -19.61 14.62 16.86
C ALA A 179 -21.00 14.89 17.48
N LYS A 180 -21.77 15.82 16.91
CA LYS A 180 -23.16 16.09 17.34
C LYS A 180 -24.11 14.90 17.15
N LYS A 181 -23.81 14.03 16.19
CA LYS A 181 -24.59 12.84 15.84
C LYS A 181 -24.01 11.55 16.46
N ASN A 182 -22.96 11.65 17.28
CA ASN A 182 -22.16 10.50 17.75
C ASN A 182 -21.66 9.60 16.61
N GLN A 183 -21.29 10.22 15.49
CA GLN A 183 -20.71 9.52 14.35
C GLN A 183 -19.18 9.68 14.36
N SER A 184 -18.47 8.64 13.97
CA SER A 184 -17.01 8.59 13.94
C SER A 184 -16.46 9.08 12.61
N ILE A 185 -15.23 9.61 12.65
CA ILE A 185 -14.39 9.73 11.46
C ILE A 185 -13.36 8.61 11.47
N VAL A 186 -13.31 7.84 10.40
CA VAL A 186 -12.35 6.77 10.19
C VAL A 186 -11.28 7.29 9.23
N PHE A 187 -10.10 7.60 9.78
CA PHE A 187 -8.93 8.00 9.00
C PHE A 187 -8.29 6.77 8.38
N LEU A 188 -8.13 6.78 7.07
CA LEU A 188 -7.50 5.70 6.30
C LEU A 188 -6.27 6.25 5.56
N PRO A 189 -5.12 6.33 6.25
CA PRO A 189 -3.92 6.90 5.67
C PRO A 189 -3.17 5.90 4.80
N ARG A 190 -2.38 6.46 3.85
CA ARG A 190 -1.31 5.76 3.15
C ARG A 190 -0.27 5.26 4.15
N HIS A 191 0.27 4.06 3.91
CA HIS A 191 1.29 3.48 4.79
C HIS A 191 2.67 3.42 4.12
N THR A 192 3.53 4.37 4.45
CA THR A 192 4.86 4.54 3.85
C THR A 192 5.99 4.36 4.88
N SER A 193 5.79 4.88 6.11
CA SER A 193 6.80 4.91 7.17
C SER A 193 6.20 4.59 8.54
N HIS A 194 7.05 4.21 9.50
CA HIS A 194 6.64 4.15 10.92
C HIS A 194 6.29 5.53 11.50
N ILE A 195 6.62 6.59 10.81
CA ILE A 195 6.32 7.96 11.23
C ILE A 195 4.87 8.35 10.89
N ASP A 196 4.18 7.62 10.01
CA ASP A 196 2.84 7.97 9.52
C ASP A 196 1.83 8.18 10.65
N TYR A 197 1.63 7.18 11.51
CA TYR A 197 0.68 7.27 12.63
C TYR A 197 1.09 8.31 13.67
N VAL A 198 2.40 8.50 13.88
CA VAL A 198 2.93 9.51 14.79
C VAL A 198 2.64 10.92 14.25
N THR A 199 2.86 11.13 12.94
CA THR A 199 2.63 12.40 12.26
C THR A 199 1.14 12.75 12.23
N LEU A 200 0.27 11.78 11.92
CA LEU A 200 -1.18 12.02 11.90
C LEU A 200 -1.71 12.37 13.29
N HIS A 201 -1.24 11.66 14.35
CA HIS A 201 -1.59 12.01 15.75
C HIS A 201 -1.13 13.41 16.12
N LEU A 202 0.11 13.78 15.76
CA LEU A 202 0.64 15.13 15.98
C LEU A 202 -0.24 16.18 15.29
N ILE A 203 -0.62 15.94 14.05
CA ILE A 203 -1.48 16.84 13.27
C ILE A 203 -2.86 16.95 13.91
N CYS A 204 -3.52 15.82 14.24
CA CYS A 204 -4.83 15.83 14.90
C CYS A 204 -4.78 16.60 16.22
N TYR A 205 -3.77 16.35 17.06
CA TYR A 205 -3.59 17.10 18.31
C TYR A 205 -3.41 18.60 18.07
N ARG A 206 -2.55 18.96 17.10
CA ARG A 206 -2.24 20.34 16.74
C ARG A 206 -3.46 21.09 16.21
N LEU A 207 -4.26 20.43 15.40
CA LEU A 207 -5.45 20.99 14.77
C LEU A 207 -6.70 20.95 15.69
N GLY A 208 -6.57 20.49 16.93
CA GLY A 208 -7.70 20.38 17.85
C GLY A 208 -8.77 19.39 17.39
N LEU A 209 -8.37 18.30 16.75
CA LEU A 209 -9.20 17.15 16.44
C LEU A 209 -9.02 16.10 17.55
N THR A 210 -10.09 15.42 17.91
CA THR A 210 -10.01 14.28 18.84
C THR A 210 -9.11 13.19 18.24
N LEU A 211 -8.14 12.72 19.03
CA LEU A 211 -7.21 11.69 18.62
C LEU A 211 -7.91 10.40 18.26
N PRO A 212 -7.58 9.78 17.12
CA PRO A 212 -8.17 8.50 16.73
C PRO A 212 -7.61 7.34 17.54
N VAL A 213 -8.38 6.26 17.66
CA VAL A 213 -7.90 4.94 18.08
C VAL A 213 -7.22 4.30 16.88
N VAL A 214 -5.92 3.94 17.03
CA VAL A 214 -5.11 3.36 15.96
C VAL A 214 -5.21 1.85 15.96
N VAL A 215 -5.68 1.27 14.86
CA VAL A 215 -5.67 -0.18 14.66
C VAL A 215 -4.25 -0.65 14.31
N ALA A 216 -3.57 -1.26 15.27
CA ALA A 216 -2.18 -1.66 15.14
C ALA A 216 -2.01 -3.19 15.30
N GLY A 217 -1.04 -3.75 14.55
CA GLY A 217 -0.72 -5.17 14.65
C GLY A 217 -0.06 -5.52 15.99
N ASP A 218 -0.46 -6.65 16.58
CA ASP A 218 0.05 -7.19 17.86
C ASP A 218 1.57 -7.42 17.89
N ASN A 219 2.21 -7.49 16.73
CA ASN A 219 3.67 -7.58 16.59
C ASN A 219 4.43 -6.34 17.10
N LEU A 220 3.75 -5.23 17.35
CA LEU A 220 4.31 -4.02 17.96
C LEU A 220 4.08 -3.99 19.48
N ASN A 221 3.32 -4.93 20.02
CA ASN A 221 3.04 -5.04 21.46
C ASN A 221 4.16 -5.81 22.19
N PHE A 222 5.30 -5.16 22.35
CA PHE A 222 6.42 -5.69 23.11
C PHE A 222 6.70 -4.83 24.37
N PRO A 223 7.40 -5.36 25.38
CA PRO A 223 7.57 -4.68 26.66
C PRO A 223 8.03 -3.22 26.52
N LEU A 224 7.49 -2.34 27.34
CA LEU A 224 7.66 -0.90 27.38
C LEU A 224 7.00 -0.14 26.21
N VAL A 225 7.25 -0.52 24.97
CA VAL A 225 6.72 0.18 23.77
C VAL A 225 5.23 -0.12 23.58
N GLY A 226 4.79 -1.36 23.79
CA GLY A 226 3.39 -1.74 23.67
C GLY A 226 2.48 -0.94 24.59
N ASN A 227 2.85 -0.85 25.88
CA ASN A 227 2.09 -0.07 26.86
C ASN A 227 2.11 1.42 26.56
N PHE A 228 3.24 1.95 26.05
CA PHE A 228 3.37 3.33 25.65
C PHE A 228 2.39 3.64 24.50
N LEU A 229 2.40 2.85 23.43
CA LEU A 229 1.52 3.04 22.27
C LEU A 229 0.05 2.86 22.66
N GLN A 230 -0.27 1.87 23.51
CA GLN A 230 -1.63 1.62 24.00
C GLN A 230 -2.18 2.81 24.80
N SER A 231 -1.33 3.44 25.61
CA SER A 231 -1.70 4.67 26.35
C SER A 231 -1.82 5.90 25.44
N CYS A 232 -1.25 5.86 24.23
CA CYS A 232 -1.38 6.89 23.20
C CYS A 232 -2.53 6.63 22.22
N GLY A 233 -3.27 5.52 22.35
CA GLY A 233 -4.44 5.24 21.52
C GLY A 233 -4.32 4.01 20.63
N ALA A 234 -3.25 3.23 20.70
CA ALA A 234 -3.15 1.99 19.92
C ALA A 234 -4.07 0.91 20.47
N MET A 235 -4.85 0.26 19.59
CA MET A 235 -5.51 -1.02 19.84
C MET A 235 -4.76 -2.13 19.12
N TRP A 236 -4.61 -3.28 19.77
CA TRP A 236 -3.88 -4.41 19.22
C TRP A 236 -4.81 -5.38 18.49
N ILE A 237 -4.47 -5.71 17.25
CA ILE A 237 -5.20 -6.70 16.46
C ILE A 237 -4.25 -7.78 15.93
N ARG A 238 -4.65 -9.05 16.01
CA ARG A 238 -3.92 -10.16 15.42
C ARG A 238 -3.91 -10.04 13.90
N ARG A 239 -2.81 -10.41 13.26
CA ARG A 239 -2.70 -10.41 11.80
C ARG A 239 -3.53 -11.49 11.11
N SER A 240 -3.79 -12.58 11.80
CA SER A 240 -4.67 -13.67 11.37
C SER A 240 -5.52 -14.10 12.55
N PHE A 241 -6.79 -14.38 12.29
CA PHE A 241 -7.71 -14.86 13.32
C PHE A 241 -7.76 -16.40 13.39
N ASN A 242 -7.15 -17.11 12.42
CA ASN A 242 -7.03 -18.58 12.39
C ASN A 242 -8.34 -19.29 12.75
N ASP A 243 -9.47 -18.86 12.19
CA ASP A 243 -10.83 -19.34 12.46
C ASP A 243 -11.32 -19.14 13.91
N ASP A 244 -10.61 -18.32 14.71
CA ASP A 244 -11.06 -17.91 16.06
C ASP A 244 -12.28 -16.98 15.97
N GLN A 245 -13.46 -17.58 15.98
CA GLN A 245 -14.73 -16.88 15.85
C GLN A 245 -15.00 -15.95 17.04
N LEU A 246 -14.56 -16.35 18.26
CA LEU A 246 -14.72 -15.50 19.45
C LEU A 246 -13.90 -14.22 19.29
N TYR A 247 -12.63 -14.34 18.91
CA TYR A 247 -11.75 -13.21 18.71
C TYR A 247 -12.31 -12.25 17.63
N GLY A 248 -12.77 -12.78 16.50
CA GLY A 248 -13.42 -11.99 15.43
C GLY A 248 -14.62 -11.19 15.95
N THR A 249 -15.45 -11.84 16.81
CA THR A 249 -16.62 -11.20 17.42
C THR A 249 -16.21 -10.13 18.44
N VAL A 250 -15.15 -10.35 19.22
CA VAL A 250 -14.61 -9.35 20.16
C VAL A 250 -14.12 -8.11 19.41
N VAL A 251 -13.38 -8.30 18.31
CA VAL A 251 -12.93 -7.19 17.44
C VAL A 251 -14.13 -6.40 16.91
N GLN A 252 -15.14 -7.09 16.38
CA GLN A 252 -16.36 -6.45 15.87
C GLN A 252 -17.09 -5.66 16.96
N ALA A 253 -17.29 -6.26 18.12
CA ALA A 253 -17.98 -5.62 19.25
C ALA A 253 -17.23 -4.38 19.76
N TYR A 254 -15.91 -4.43 19.78
CA TYR A 254 -15.08 -3.29 20.17
C TYR A 254 -15.17 -2.15 19.13
N LEU A 255 -15.05 -2.46 17.85
CA LEU A 255 -15.20 -1.47 16.78
C LEU A 255 -16.61 -0.87 16.76
N ASP A 256 -17.66 -1.70 16.86
CA ASP A 256 -19.05 -1.23 16.95
C ASP A 256 -19.24 -0.26 18.13
N THR A 257 -18.65 -0.58 19.29
CA THR A 257 -18.73 0.28 20.49
C THR A 257 -18.06 1.64 20.25
N LEU A 258 -16.90 1.66 19.59
CA LEU A 258 -16.21 2.92 19.28
C LEU A 258 -17.01 3.75 18.27
N LEU A 259 -17.54 3.12 17.22
CA LEU A 259 -18.34 3.77 16.19
C LEU A 259 -19.65 4.35 16.74
N GLN A 260 -20.38 3.59 17.57
CA GLN A 260 -21.63 4.02 18.22
C GLN A 260 -21.45 5.20 19.17
N LYS A 261 -20.28 5.29 19.80
CA LYS A 261 -19.91 6.39 20.70
C LYS A 261 -19.26 7.58 19.98
N GLY A 262 -19.06 7.49 18.66
CA GLY A 262 -18.47 8.56 17.85
C GLY A 262 -16.98 8.77 18.05
N TYR A 263 -16.23 7.77 18.54
CA TYR A 263 -14.78 7.85 18.64
C TYR A 263 -14.13 7.66 17.29
N ASN A 264 -13.14 8.50 16.96
CA ASN A 264 -12.42 8.42 15.70
C ASN A 264 -11.50 7.20 15.67
N LEU A 265 -11.33 6.64 14.47
CA LEU A 265 -10.47 5.48 14.21
C LEU A 265 -9.38 5.83 13.19
N GLU A 266 -8.25 5.14 13.26
CA GLU A 266 -7.20 5.18 12.25
C GLU A 266 -6.79 3.76 11.89
N CYS A 267 -6.77 3.46 10.58
CA CYS A 267 -6.35 2.15 10.10
C CYS A 267 -5.65 2.23 8.76
N PHE A 268 -4.53 1.51 8.63
CA PHE A 268 -3.78 1.40 7.38
C PHE A 268 -4.28 0.18 6.59
N ILE A 269 -5.17 0.42 5.63
CA ILE A 269 -5.80 -0.67 4.85
C ILE A 269 -4.84 -1.40 3.91
N GLU A 270 -3.64 -0.89 3.69
CA GLU A 270 -2.58 -1.59 2.99
C GLU A 270 -2.03 -2.79 3.79
N GLY A 271 -2.22 -2.79 5.13
CA GLY A 271 -1.82 -3.85 6.05
C GLY A 271 -0.31 -3.97 6.27
N THR A 272 0.51 -3.27 5.50
CA THR A 272 1.96 -3.16 5.64
C THR A 272 2.46 -1.92 4.93
N ARG A 273 3.62 -1.39 5.33
CA ARG A 273 4.25 -0.27 4.65
C ARG A 273 4.64 -0.62 3.23
N SER A 274 4.47 0.31 2.30
CA SER A 274 4.95 0.17 0.93
C SER A 274 6.48 0.20 0.89
N ARG A 275 7.10 -0.85 0.34
CA ARG A 275 8.55 -0.90 0.11
C ARG A 275 8.93 -0.29 -1.22
N THR A 276 7.98 -0.11 -2.10
CA THR A 276 8.21 0.34 -3.49
C THR A 276 7.89 1.80 -3.73
N GLY A 277 7.27 2.49 -2.77
CA GLY A 277 6.80 3.87 -2.94
C GLY A 277 5.44 4.00 -3.63
N LYS A 278 4.82 2.90 -4.10
CA LYS A 278 3.44 2.88 -4.61
C LYS A 278 2.46 2.51 -3.50
N LEU A 279 1.17 2.83 -3.68
CA LEU A 279 0.12 2.23 -2.85
C LEU A 279 0.03 0.73 -3.09
N LEU A 280 -0.14 -0.02 -2.01
CA LEU A 280 -0.44 -1.44 -2.05
C LEU A 280 -1.94 -1.68 -2.20
N GLY A 281 -2.32 -2.86 -2.71
CA GLY A 281 -3.72 -3.27 -2.75
C GLY A 281 -4.36 -3.37 -1.36
N PRO A 282 -5.67 -3.12 -1.23
CA PRO A 282 -6.33 -3.03 0.06
C PRO A 282 -6.46 -4.41 0.73
N ARG A 283 -6.28 -4.45 2.05
CA ARG A 283 -6.66 -5.56 2.92
C ARG A 283 -8.07 -5.31 3.44
N PHE A 284 -8.94 -6.27 3.22
CA PHE A 284 -10.37 -6.07 3.42
C PHE A 284 -10.84 -6.34 4.86
N GLY A 285 -10.01 -6.92 5.72
CA GLY A 285 -10.42 -7.34 7.07
C GLY A 285 -11.06 -6.21 7.89
N PHE A 286 -10.36 -5.08 8.06
CA PHE A 286 -10.89 -3.93 8.80
C PHE A 286 -12.11 -3.30 8.09
N LEU A 287 -12.04 -3.16 6.77
CA LEU A 287 -13.15 -2.60 5.99
C LEU A 287 -14.40 -3.48 6.05
N SER A 288 -14.27 -4.80 6.19
CA SER A 288 -15.43 -5.69 6.35
C SER A 288 -16.14 -5.45 7.68
N PHE A 289 -15.40 -5.20 8.77
CA PHE A 289 -16.00 -4.85 10.05
C PHE A 289 -16.79 -3.53 9.99
N LEU A 290 -16.23 -2.51 9.32
CA LEU A 290 -16.93 -1.23 9.12
C LEU A 290 -18.20 -1.41 8.28
N LEU A 291 -18.07 -2.12 7.17
CA LEU A 291 -19.21 -2.40 6.28
C LEU A 291 -20.30 -3.16 7.01
N ASP A 292 -19.94 -4.19 7.78
CA ASP A 292 -20.87 -5.01 8.54
C ASP A 292 -21.56 -4.23 9.68
N SER A 293 -20.86 -3.28 10.33
CA SER A 293 -21.45 -2.40 11.34
C SER A 293 -22.59 -1.56 10.77
N VAL A 294 -22.40 -0.99 9.59
CA VAL A 294 -23.39 -0.13 8.94
C VAL A 294 -24.51 -0.95 8.28
N LEU A 295 -24.16 -2.02 7.55
CA LEU A 295 -25.15 -2.89 6.89
C LEU A 295 -26.10 -3.56 7.87
N SER A 296 -25.62 -3.97 9.03
CA SER A 296 -26.43 -4.60 10.07
C SER A 296 -27.24 -3.61 10.93
N GLY A 297 -27.09 -2.30 10.69
CA GLY A 297 -27.76 -1.26 11.48
C GLY A 297 -27.21 -1.11 12.90
N ARG A 298 -26.11 -1.77 13.28
CA ARG A 298 -25.49 -1.60 14.59
C ARG A 298 -24.88 -0.22 14.76
N THR A 299 -24.42 0.37 13.68
CA THR A 299 -23.99 1.77 13.59
C THR A 299 -24.80 2.46 12.51
N ASP A 300 -25.32 3.65 12.79
CA ASP A 300 -26.17 4.39 11.82
C ASP A 300 -25.35 4.82 10.62
N ASP A 301 -24.21 5.47 10.83
CA ASP A 301 -23.28 5.90 9.78
C ASP A 301 -21.89 6.20 10.35
N THR A 302 -20.89 6.25 9.50
CA THR A 302 -19.53 6.71 9.80
C THR A 302 -18.94 7.43 8.62
N TYR A 303 -18.07 8.41 8.86
CA TYR A 303 -17.36 9.13 7.81
C TYR A 303 -16.01 8.47 7.52
N ILE A 304 -15.74 8.22 6.25
CA ILE A 304 -14.44 7.73 5.77
C ILE A 304 -13.62 8.94 5.33
N CYS A 305 -12.41 9.08 5.88
CA CYS A 305 -11.47 10.13 5.56
C CYS A 305 -10.15 9.51 5.05
N PRO A 306 -9.97 9.35 3.73
CA PRO A 306 -8.69 8.99 3.14
C PRO A 306 -7.64 10.06 3.41
N VAL A 307 -6.41 9.66 3.76
CA VAL A 307 -5.31 10.60 4.10
C VAL A 307 -4.06 10.24 3.31
N SER A 308 -3.41 11.24 2.72
CA SER A 308 -2.11 11.08 2.08
C SER A 308 -1.02 11.72 2.93
N LEU A 309 0.00 10.93 3.28
CA LEU A 309 1.23 11.39 3.90
C LEU A 309 2.37 11.20 2.91
N GLN A 310 3.06 12.29 2.53
CA GLN A 310 4.15 12.28 1.57
C GLN A 310 5.40 12.91 2.21
N TYR A 311 6.55 12.35 1.89
CA TYR A 311 7.82 12.71 2.49
C TYR A 311 8.84 13.07 1.40
N ASP A 312 9.67 14.10 1.62
CA ASP A 312 10.85 14.33 0.80
C ASP A 312 11.82 13.16 0.91
N LYS A 313 12.01 12.62 2.12
CA LYS A 313 12.82 11.44 2.34
C LYS A 313 12.18 10.51 3.36
N VAL A 314 12.06 9.25 2.98
CA VAL A 314 11.60 8.17 3.86
C VAL A 314 12.82 7.48 4.45
N ILE A 315 12.87 7.42 5.76
CA ILE A 315 14.05 6.96 6.50
C ILE A 315 14.36 5.49 6.30
N GLU A 316 13.33 4.68 6.00
CA GLU A 316 13.45 3.23 5.85
C GLU A 316 13.84 2.76 4.44
N VAL A 317 14.05 3.65 3.46
CA VAL A 317 14.27 3.26 2.04
C VAL A 317 15.43 2.29 1.86
N ASP A 318 16.55 2.49 2.58
CA ASP A 318 17.69 1.56 2.54
C ASP A 318 17.30 0.13 2.97
N SER A 319 16.49 0.01 4.03
CA SER A 319 15.97 -1.27 4.53
C SER A 319 14.98 -1.88 3.52
N TYR A 320 14.12 -1.07 2.92
CA TYR A 320 13.15 -1.53 1.92
C TYR A 320 13.83 -2.13 0.70
N VAL A 321 14.87 -1.48 0.18
CA VAL A 321 15.66 -2.00 -0.95
C VAL A 321 16.28 -3.34 -0.61
N ASN A 322 16.84 -3.50 0.59
CA ASN A 322 17.41 -4.77 1.05
C ASN A 322 16.34 -5.88 1.11
N GLU A 323 15.16 -5.59 1.65
CA GLU A 323 14.04 -6.55 1.69
C GLU A 323 13.55 -6.93 0.28
N LEU A 324 13.42 -5.94 -0.63
CA LEU A 324 13.01 -6.15 -2.02
C LEU A 324 14.02 -7.01 -2.80
N LEU A 325 15.30 -6.91 -2.46
CA LEU A 325 16.38 -7.72 -3.03
C LEU A 325 16.55 -9.08 -2.33
N GLY A 326 15.61 -9.47 -1.46
CA GLY A 326 15.57 -10.81 -0.86
C GLY A 326 16.40 -10.99 0.40
N LYS A 327 16.99 -9.93 0.97
CA LYS A 327 17.62 -10.04 2.29
C LYS A 327 16.55 -10.26 3.38
N PRO A 328 16.84 -11.01 4.44
CA PRO A 328 15.91 -11.22 5.54
C PRO A 328 15.48 -9.90 6.16
N LYS A 329 14.19 -9.80 6.48
CA LYS A 329 13.66 -8.65 7.21
C LYS A 329 14.38 -8.51 8.55
N GLN A 330 15.08 -7.40 8.74
CA GLN A 330 15.62 -7.07 10.06
C GLN A 330 14.44 -6.82 11.02
N LYS A 331 14.56 -7.33 12.25
CA LYS A 331 13.58 -7.02 13.30
C LYS A 331 13.57 -5.51 13.50
N GLU A 332 12.47 -4.89 13.12
CA GLU A 332 12.27 -3.45 13.30
C GLU A 332 12.21 -3.16 14.80
N ASN A 333 13.21 -2.49 15.29
CA ASN A 333 13.23 -1.99 16.66
C ASN A 333 12.92 -0.49 16.63
N LEU A 334 11.63 -0.15 16.78
CA LEU A 334 11.18 1.25 16.85
C LEU A 334 11.92 2.02 17.96
N ALA A 335 12.22 1.37 19.10
CA ALA A 335 12.97 1.98 20.18
C ALA A 335 14.44 2.21 19.78
N GLY A 336 15.09 1.25 19.10
CA GLY A 336 16.43 1.42 18.54
C GLY A 336 16.49 2.49 17.46
N PHE A 337 15.44 2.60 16.65
CA PHE A 337 15.26 3.66 15.68
C PHE A 337 15.16 5.05 16.36
N LEU A 338 14.29 5.18 17.34
CA LEU A 338 14.08 6.44 18.07
C LEU A 338 15.29 6.84 18.95
N SER A 339 16.09 5.89 19.40
CA SER A 339 17.28 6.11 20.24
C SER A 339 18.57 6.31 19.45
N SER A 340 18.55 6.07 18.12
CA SER A 340 19.77 6.18 17.32
C SER A 340 20.13 7.67 17.16
N SER A 341 21.33 8.04 17.61
CA SER A 341 21.86 9.41 17.48
C SER A 341 21.95 9.86 16.01
N SER A 342 22.01 8.92 15.08
CA SER A 342 22.02 9.19 13.64
C SER A 342 20.69 9.81 13.13
N VAL A 343 19.55 9.52 13.79
CA VAL A 343 18.26 10.15 13.44
C VAL A 343 18.27 11.65 13.72
N LEU A 344 19.02 12.09 14.72
CA LEU A 344 19.10 13.49 15.15
C LEU A 344 19.89 14.40 14.19
N SER A 345 20.69 13.80 13.28
CA SER A 345 21.47 14.52 12.27
C SER A 345 20.93 14.39 10.85
N LEU A 346 19.75 13.75 10.66
CA LEU A 346 19.18 13.52 9.35
C LEU A 346 18.42 14.77 8.86
N ASN A 347 18.76 15.24 7.67
CA ASN A 347 17.92 16.16 6.92
C ASN A 347 16.95 15.35 6.06
N LEU A 348 15.71 15.16 6.52
CA LEU A 348 14.67 14.40 5.81
C LEU A 348 13.74 15.30 4.98
N GLY A 349 14.05 16.59 4.89
CA GLY A 349 13.24 17.53 4.12
C GLY A 349 11.90 17.84 4.79
N ARG A 350 10.83 17.76 4.03
CA ARG A 350 9.46 18.13 4.43
C ARG A 350 8.53 16.92 4.43
N VAL A 351 7.42 17.07 5.16
CA VAL A 351 6.26 16.17 5.11
C VAL A 351 5.07 16.97 4.58
N ASP A 352 4.28 16.41 3.71
CA ASP A 352 3.01 16.97 3.26
C ASP A 352 1.87 16.01 3.65
N CYS A 353 0.86 16.52 4.36
CA CYS A 353 -0.30 15.76 4.79
C CYS A 353 -1.57 16.35 4.17
N ARG A 354 -2.33 15.53 3.47
CA ARG A 354 -3.58 15.92 2.82
C ARG A 354 -4.73 15.04 3.28
N PHE A 355 -5.85 15.69 3.51
CA PHE A 355 -7.09 15.05 3.86
C PHE A 355 -8.05 15.11 2.67
N HIS A 356 -8.45 13.94 2.19
CA HIS A 356 -9.59 13.89 1.28
C HIS A 356 -10.85 14.36 2.04
N GLU A 357 -11.81 14.93 1.34
CA GLU A 357 -13.10 15.27 1.94
C GLU A 357 -13.75 14.03 2.53
N PRO A 358 -14.05 14.03 3.86
CA PRO A 358 -14.71 12.89 4.48
C PRO A 358 -16.09 12.65 3.89
N TRP A 359 -16.41 11.40 3.58
CA TRP A 359 -17.69 10.99 3.00
C TRP A 359 -18.38 9.90 3.83
N SER A 360 -19.71 9.89 3.79
CA SER A 360 -20.56 8.94 4.50
C SER A 360 -20.46 7.54 3.90
N LEU A 361 -20.18 6.54 4.75
CA LEU A 361 -20.14 5.14 4.34
C LEU A 361 -21.55 4.64 3.96
N LYS A 362 -22.59 5.06 4.69
CA LYS A 362 -23.98 4.75 4.38
C LYS A 362 -24.41 5.28 3.01
N GLN A 363 -24.05 6.53 2.72
CA GLN A 363 -24.34 7.13 1.41
C GLN A 363 -23.60 6.40 0.28
N PHE A 364 -22.33 6.05 0.49
CA PHE A 364 -21.57 5.25 -0.47
C PHE A 364 -22.23 3.90 -0.77
N ILE A 365 -22.65 3.17 0.28
CA ILE A 365 -23.35 1.88 0.12
C ILE A 365 -24.61 2.06 -0.71
N LYS A 366 -25.43 3.08 -0.39
CA LYS A 366 -26.66 3.39 -1.12
C LYS A 366 -26.39 3.67 -2.62
N GLU A 367 -25.41 4.49 -2.92
CA GLU A 367 -25.02 4.82 -4.30
C GLU A 367 -24.53 3.59 -5.08
N GLN A 368 -23.71 2.74 -4.44
CA GLN A 368 -23.22 1.53 -5.10
C GLN A 368 -24.32 0.50 -5.32
N THR A 369 -25.25 0.36 -4.39
CA THR A 369 -26.41 -0.54 -4.50
C THR A 369 -27.31 -0.12 -5.65
N GLN A 370 -27.59 1.20 -5.78
CA GLN A 370 -28.39 1.74 -6.88
C GLN A 370 -27.74 1.53 -8.25
N ARG A 371 -26.40 1.66 -8.35
CA ARG A 371 -25.66 1.43 -9.61
C ARG A 371 -25.68 -0.03 -10.08
N LEU A 372 -25.89 -0.97 -9.17
CA LEU A 372 -25.86 -2.40 -9.46
C LEU A 372 -27.24 -2.98 -9.79
N ASP A 373 -28.32 -2.16 -9.84
CA ASP A 373 -29.71 -2.62 -9.94
C ASP A 373 -30.01 -3.80 -8.96
N GLN A 374 -29.42 -3.76 -7.78
CA GLN A 374 -29.52 -4.76 -6.73
C GLN A 374 -30.63 -4.37 -5.72
N PRO A 375 -31.12 -5.30 -4.90
CA PRO A 375 -32.06 -4.99 -3.81
C PRO A 375 -31.57 -3.81 -2.96
N GLY A 376 -32.51 -3.07 -2.41
CA GLY A 376 -32.24 -1.84 -1.66
C GLY A 376 -31.30 -2.08 -0.47
N TYR A 377 -30.79 -0.97 0.09
CA TYR A 377 -29.89 -1.01 1.25
C TYR A 377 -30.42 -1.87 2.42
N GLU A 378 -31.76 -1.81 2.67
CA GLU A 378 -32.41 -2.56 3.75
C GLU A 378 -32.38 -4.08 3.52
N ASP A 379 -32.44 -4.51 2.25
CA ASP A 379 -32.39 -5.92 1.89
C ASP A 379 -31.00 -6.53 2.08
N LEU A 380 -29.93 -5.72 2.01
CA LEU A 380 -28.56 -6.16 2.26
C LEU A 380 -28.23 -6.39 3.74
N SER A 381 -29.07 -5.91 4.64
CA SER A 381 -28.94 -6.12 6.09
C SER A 381 -29.36 -7.54 6.50
N SER A 382 -30.13 -8.23 5.67
CA SER A 382 -30.58 -9.60 5.92
C SER A 382 -29.42 -10.60 5.72
N SER A 383 -29.40 -11.69 6.50
CA SER A 383 -28.42 -12.78 6.36
C SER A 383 -28.49 -13.52 5.00
N ALA A 384 -29.52 -13.25 4.22
CA ALA A 384 -29.75 -13.76 2.87
C ALA A 384 -29.15 -12.87 1.76
N ALA A 385 -28.51 -11.73 2.12
CA ALA A 385 -27.84 -10.89 1.12
C ALA A 385 -26.76 -11.71 0.39
N ASP A 386 -26.83 -11.71 -0.95
CA ASP A 386 -25.88 -12.43 -1.79
C ASP A 386 -24.43 -12.11 -1.40
N SER A 387 -23.67 -13.12 -1.00
CA SER A 387 -22.26 -13.00 -0.62
C SER A 387 -21.43 -12.30 -1.73
N GLY A 388 -21.83 -12.44 -2.98
CA GLY A 388 -21.24 -11.80 -4.13
C GLY A 388 -21.38 -10.27 -4.11
N THR A 389 -22.55 -9.76 -3.74
CA THR A 389 -22.80 -8.31 -3.64
C THR A 389 -21.98 -7.68 -2.50
N ARG A 390 -21.91 -8.32 -1.33
CA ARG A 390 -21.05 -7.86 -0.22
C ARG A 390 -19.57 -7.83 -0.60
N ILE A 391 -19.07 -8.87 -1.29
CA ILE A 391 -17.68 -8.92 -1.76
C ILE A 391 -17.41 -7.79 -2.77
N ARG A 392 -18.35 -7.50 -3.68
CA ARG A 392 -18.22 -6.40 -4.64
C ARG A 392 -18.20 -5.04 -3.94
N LEU A 393 -19.12 -4.79 -3.01
CA LEU A 393 -19.15 -3.55 -2.20
C LEU A 393 -17.83 -3.36 -1.45
N LEU A 394 -17.34 -4.40 -0.79
CA LEU A 394 -16.11 -4.36 -0.01
C LEU A 394 -14.89 -4.07 -0.91
N ARG A 395 -14.81 -4.69 -2.08
CA ARG A 395 -13.76 -4.42 -3.07
C ARG A 395 -13.84 -2.97 -3.57
N THR A 396 -15.02 -2.52 -3.95
CA THR A 396 -15.25 -1.15 -4.43
C THR A 396 -14.86 -0.14 -3.35
N LEU A 397 -15.25 -0.38 -2.09
CA LEU A 397 -14.87 0.43 -0.94
C LEU A 397 -13.34 0.55 -0.80
N GLY A 398 -12.63 -0.56 -0.79
CA GLY A 398 -11.18 -0.56 -0.62
C GLY A 398 -10.45 0.18 -1.75
N TYR A 399 -10.81 -0.07 -3.00
CA TYR A 399 -10.20 0.61 -4.13
C TYR A 399 -10.60 2.08 -4.25
N LYS A 400 -11.83 2.46 -3.86
CA LYS A 400 -12.23 3.87 -3.78
C LYS A 400 -11.35 4.61 -2.78
N VAL A 401 -11.17 4.08 -1.56
CA VAL A 401 -10.31 4.70 -0.55
C VAL A 401 -8.89 4.91 -1.08
N LEU A 402 -8.29 3.91 -1.74
CA LEU A 402 -6.94 4.03 -2.30
C LEU A 402 -6.89 5.04 -3.46
N SER A 403 -7.92 5.09 -4.30
CA SER A 403 -8.04 6.09 -5.35
C SER A 403 -8.15 7.51 -4.78
N ASP A 404 -8.93 7.69 -3.71
CA ASP A 404 -9.09 8.97 -3.03
C ASP A 404 -7.78 9.43 -2.34
N ILE A 405 -6.99 8.49 -1.78
CA ILE A 405 -5.64 8.77 -1.27
C ILE A 405 -4.74 9.29 -2.40
N ASN A 406 -4.75 8.63 -3.57
CA ASN A 406 -3.98 9.08 -4.73
C ASN A 406 -4.42 10.47 -5.22
N ALA A 407 -5.73 10.74 -5.25
CA ALA A 407 -6.28 12.03 -5.70
C ALA A 407 -5.82 13.23 -4.86
N VAL A 408 -5.52 13.01 -3.58
CA VAL A 408 -5.01 14.07 -2.70
C VAL A 408 -3.50 14.01 -2.50
N SER A 409 -2.81 13.01 -3.05
CA SER A 409 -1.36 12.86 -2.91
C SER A 409 -0.61 14.01 -3.55
N VAL A 410 0.41 14.49 -2.83
CA VAL A 410 1.29 15.57 -3.27
C VAL A 410 2.60 14.99 -3.78
N ILE A 411 3.06 15.44 -4.93
CA ILE A 411 4.36 15.05 -5.47
C ILE A 411 5.44 15.93 -4.86
N MET A 412 6.34 15.29 -4.11
CA MET A 412 7.43 15.96 -3.41
C MET A 412 8.60 16.29 -4.35
N PRO A 413 9.41 17.30 -4.05
CA PRO A 413 10.58 17.70 -4.85
C PRO A 413 11.54 16.54 -5.15
N THR A 414 11.82 15.69 -4.17
CA THR A 414 12.70 14.52 -4.33
C THR A 414 12.13 13.49 -5.30
N ALA A 415 10.80 13.33 -5.34
CA ALA A 415 10.12 12.47 -6.29
C ALA A 415 10.20 13.02 -7.72
N LEU A 416 10.04 14.34 -7.90
CA LEU A 416 10.22 15.00 -9.20
C LEU A 416 11.63 14.84 -9.74
N VAL A 417 12.64 15.22 -8.94
CA VAL A 417 14.05 15.13 -9.30
C VAL A 417 14.48 13.68 -9.54
N GLY A 418 14.14 12.76 -8.65
CA GLY A 418 14.45 11.34 -8.79
C GLY A 418 13.84 10.72 -10.05
N THR A 419 12.61 11.10 -10.40
CA THR A 419 11.94 10.65 -11.61
C THR A 419 12.69 11.11 -12.86
N VAL A 420 13.03 12.41 -12.94
CA VAL A 420 13.77 12.97 -14.08
C VAL A 420 15.14 12.30 -14.21
N LEU A 421 15.93 12.21 -13.13
CA LEU A 421 17.26 11.60 -13.17
C LEU A 421 17.24 10.13 -13.65
N LEU A 422 16.22 9.38 -13.28
CA LEU A 422 16.08 8.00 -13.71
C LEU A 422 15.78 7.88 -15.21
N THR A 423 15.07 8.85 -15.82
CA THR A 423 14.78 8.84 -17.26
C THR A 423 16.05 9.00 -18.11
N LEU A 424 17.08 9.62 -17.58
CA LEU A 424 18.34 9.93 -18.28
C LEU A 424 19.34 8.75 -18.35
N ARG A 425 19.01 7.61 -17.74
CA ARG A 425 19.70 6.33 -17.89
C ARG A 425 21.21 6.34 -17.60
N GLY A 426 21.63 7.02 -16.56
CA GLY A 426 23.03 7.10 -16.15
C GLY A 426 23.86 8.11 -16.96
N ARG A 427 23.24 8.87 -17.85
CA ARG A 427 23.84 10.08 -18.39
C ARG A 427 23.74 11.18 -17.35
N GLY A 428 24.77 11.98 -17.21
CA GLY A 428 24.72 13.20 -16.44
C GLY A 428 23.79 14.22 -17.09
N VAL A 429 23.21 15.08 -16.28
CA VAL A 429 22.35 16.19 -16.70
C VAL A 429 22.82 17.46 -16.02
N GLY A 430 22.98 18.54 -16.77
CA GLY A 430 23.27 19.86 -16.22
C GLY A 430 22.12 20.39 -15.40
N LYS A 431 22.41 21.26 -14.43
CA LYS A 431 21.44 21.84 -13.51
C LYS A 431 20.29 22.55 -14.22
N SER A 432 20.60 23.31 -15.26
CA SER A 432 19.61 24.07 -16.05
C SER A 432 18.60 23.14 -16.74
N GLU A 433 19.09 22.08 -17.37
CA GLU A 433 18.27 21.09 -18.06
C GLU A 433 17.47 20.25 -17.06
N LEU A 434 18.03 19.92 -15.89
CA LEU A 434 17.31 19.23 -14.83
C LEU A 434 16.12 20.09 -14.33
N ALA A 435 16.34 21.38 -14.11
CA ALA A 435 15.28 22.30 -13.70
C ALA A 435 14.19 22.43 -14.77
N ARG A 436 14.56 22.55 -16.05
CA ARG A 436 13.61 22.58 -17.18
C ARG A 436 12.71 21.34 -17.22
N ARG A 437 13.29 20.15 -17.04
CA ARG A 437 12.54 18.89 -17.02
C ARG A 437 11.65 18.75 -15.78
N VAL A 438 12.10 19.23 -14.64
CA VAL A 438 11.29 19.27 -13.42
C VAL A 438 10.11 20.22 -13.58
N ASP A 439 10.30 21.39 -14.19
CA ASP A 439 9.21 22.32 -14.52
C ASP A 439 8.16 21.67 -15.43
N TRP A 440 8.61 21.01 -16.50
CA TRP A 440 7.75 20.26 -17.39
C TRP A 440 6.94 19.21 -16.62
N LEU A 441 7.58 18.43 -15.75
CA LEU A 441 6.93 17.39 -14.97
C LEU A 441 5.91 17.98 -13.97
N CYS A 442 6.22 19.13 -13.35
CA CYS A 442 5.28 19.87 -12.50
C CYS A 442 4.03 20.31 -13.29
N ALA A 443 4.23 20.86 -14.51
CA ALA A 443 3.15 21.26 -15.37
C ALA A 443 2.25 20.07 -15.76
N ARG A 444 2.85 18.93 -16.13
CA ARG A 444 2.10 17.70 -16.46
C ARG A 444 1.38 17.12 -15.26
N THR A 445 2.02 17.12 -14.08
CA THR A 445 1.38 16.71 -12.82
C THR A 445 0.10 17.49 -12.57
N ARG A 446 0.15 18.82 -12.70
CA ARG A 446 -1.02 19.70 -12.50
C ARG A 446 -2.07 19.50 -13.61
N ALA A 447 -1.65 19.32 -14.85
CA ALA A 447 -2.56 19.07 -15.97
C ALA A 447 -3.35 17.76 -15.81
N ASN A 448 -2.76 16.76 -15.18
CA ASN A 448 -3.41 15.48 -14.84
C ASN A 448 -4.19 15.52 -13.50
N GLY A 449 -4.45 16.73 -12.96
CA GLY A 449 -5.18 16.90 -11.71
C GLY A 449 -4.39 16.57 -10.44
N GLY A 450 -3.10 16.27 -10.57
CA GLY A 450 -2.22 16.00 -9.43
C GLY A 450 -1.78 17.26 -8.71
N LYS A 451 -1.34 17.11 -7.48
CA LYS A 451 -0.82 18.19 -6.63
C LYS A 451 0.71 18.11 -6.58
N VAL A 452 1.37 19.24 -6.64
CA VAL A 452 2.82 19.40 -6.43
C VAL A 452 3.02 20.14 -5.12
N ALA A 453 4.06 19.79 -4.37
CA ALA A 453 4.40 20.47 -3.13
C ALA A 453 4.54 21.99 -3.37
N ASP A 454 4.06 22.79 -2.41
CA ASP A 454 4.16 24.24 -2.50
C ASP A 454 5.61 24.71 -2.33
N PHE A 455 6.10 25.47 -3.28
CA PHE A 455 7.44 26.02 -3.29
C PHE A 455 7.51 27.46 -2.77
N HIS A 456 6.41 28.02 -2.30
CA HIS A 456 6.30 29.39 -1.79
C HIS A 456 6.87 30.45 -2.76
N GLY A 457 6.61 30.30 -4.06
CA GLY A 457 7.09 31.20 -5.10
C GLY A 457 8.59 31.11 -5.40
N MET A 458 9.30 30.13 -4.83
CA MET A 458 10.71 29.92 -5.13
C MET A 458 10.89 29.34 -6.55
N PRO A 459 11.97 29.71 -7.24
CA PRO A 459 12.25 29.19 -8.58
C PRO A 459 12.57 27.69 -8.52
N THR A 460 12.25 26.97 -9.59
CA THR A 460 12.48 25.53 -9.69
C THR A 460 13.94 25.12 -9.49
N SER A 461 14.89 25.96 -9.90
CA SER A 461 16.31 25.71 -9.65
C SER A 461 16.63 25.57 -8.16
N TYR A 462 16.05 26.41 -7.33
CA TYR A 462 16.19 26.31 -5.86
C TYR A 462 15.52 25.05 -5.30
N VAL A 463 14.35 24.69 -5.81
CA VAL A 463 13.64 23.47 -5.42
C VAL A 463 14.44 22.22 -5.77
N VAL A 464 15.07 22.21 -6.95
CA VAL A 464 15.97 21.14 -7.41
C VAL A 464 17.18 21.02 -6.49
N GLU A 465 17.84 22.14 -6.15
CA GLU A 465 18.98 22.13 -5.22
C GLU A 465 18.62 21.50 -3.88
N ARG A 466 17.51 21.92 -3.29
CA ARG A 466 17.05 21.37 -2.02
C ARG A 466 16.71 19.89 -2.12
N ALA A 467 16.10 19.45 -3.22
CA ALA A 467 15.80 18.04 -3.44
C ALA A 467 17.08 17.20 -3.55
N LEU A 468 18.10 17.71 -4.27
CA LEU A 468 19.40 17.07 -4.38
C LEU A 468 20.13 16.97 -3.04
N GLU A 469 20.05 18.03 -2.21
CA GLU A 469 20.60 18.03 -0.84
C GLU A 469 19.94 16.94 0.03
N VAL A 470 18.61 16.82 -0.03
CA VAL A 470 17.85 15.82 0.75
C VAL A 470 18.12 14.39 0.26
N LEU A 471 18.18 14.17 -1.06
CA LEU A 471 18.54 12.88 -1.63
C LEU A 471 19.97 12.47 -1.22
N GLY A 472 20.90 13.42 -1.32
CA GLY A 472 22.28 13.27 -0.90
C GLY A 472 23.15 12.43 -1.85
N PRO A 473 24.47 12.39 -1.59
CA PRO A 473 25.46 11.82 -2.52
C PRO A 473 25.36 10.30 -2.67
N LYS A 474 24.69 9.59 -1.75
CA LYS A 474 24.46 8.15 -1.90
C LYS A 474 23.46 7.82 -3.02
N MET A 475 22.52 8.72 -3.31
CA MET A 475 21.51 8.52 -4.34
C MET A 475 21.82 9.27 -5.62
N VAL A 476 22.39 10.49 -5.52
CA VAL A 476 22.70 11.37 -6.64
C VAL A 476 24.15 11.84 -6.54
N GLY A 477 24.93 11.56 -7.57
CA GLY A 477 26.32 12.03 -7.70
C GLY A 477 26.38 13.33 -8.50
N THR A 478 27.46 14.08 -8.28
CA THR A 478 27.79 15.31 -9.01
C THR A 478 29.09 15.10 -9.78
N ILE A 479 29.18 15.67 -10.97
CA ILE A 479 30.40 15.72 -11.77
C ILE A 479 30.84 17.19 -11.78
N ASP A 480 31.99 17.46 -11.18
CA ASP A 480 32.57 18.79 -11.08
C ASP A 480 33.46 19.09 -12.31
N GLY A 481 33.75 20.37 -12.52
CA GLY A 481 34.68 20.83 -13.59
C GLY A 481 34.07 20.91 -14.99
N LEU A 482 32.75 20.78 -15.13
CA LEU A 482 31.97 21.05 -16.32
C LEU A 482 31.49 22.52 -16.36
N ALA A 483 30.90 22.94 -17.50
CA ALA A 483 30.34 24.29 -17.65
C ALA A 483 29.25 24.62 -16.60
N GLU A 484 28.52 23.62 -16.13
CA GLU A 484 27.60 23.70 -15.02
C GLU A 484 27.63 22.40 -14.21
N ASP A 485 27.15 22.44 -12.96
CA ASP A 485 27.01 21.25 -12.13
C ASP A 485 26.17 20.20 -12.84
N THR A 486 26.72 19.02 -12.96
CA THR A 486 26.09 17.92 -13.68
C THR A 486 25.79 16.78 -12.74
N TYR A 487 24.53 16.37 -12.69
CA TYR A 487 24.01 15.37 -11.75
C TYR A 487 23.70 14.04 -12.44
N TYR A 488 23.90 12.92 -11.73
CA TYR A 488 23.58 11.58 -12.22
C TYR A 488 23.07 10.66 -11.12
N ALA A 489 22.26 9.68 -11.48
CA ALA A 489 21.72 8.69 -10.55
C ALA A 489 22.82 7.69 -10.14
N VAL A 490 23.15 7.64 -8.84
CA VAL A 490 24.07 6.66 -8.22
C VAL A 490 23.31 5.40 -7.85
N ASP A 491 22.38 5.47 -6.92
CA ASP A 491 21.53 4.34 -6.54
C ASP A 491 20.16 4.43 -7.23
N ARG A 492 20.08 3.80 -8.40
CA ARG A 492 18.87 3.80 -9.21
C ARG A 492 17.72 3.04 -8.55
N PHE A 493 18.03 2.03 -7.73
CA PHE A 493 17.01 1.25 -7.05
C PHE A 493 16.33 2.07 -5.93
N GLN A 494 17.10 2.79 -5.13
CA GLN A 494 16.55 3.70 -4.13
C GLN A 494 15.76 4.85 -4.77
N LEU A 495 16.28 5.44 -5.83
CA LEU A 495 15.57 6.50 -6.58
C LEU A 495 14.25 6.00 -7.18
N SER A 496 14.16 4.71 -7.53
CA SER A 496 12.90 4.14 -8.05
C SER A 496 11.75 4.20 -7.04
N PHE A 497 12.04 4.19 -5.75
CA PHE A 497 11.04 4.42 -4.70
C PHE A 497 10.36 5.79 -4.87
N TYR A 498 11.16 6.84 -5.08
CA TYR A 498 10.66 8.21 -5.27
C TYR A 498 9.94 8.37 -6.62
N ARG A 499 10.47 7.81 -7.72
CA ARG A 499 9.76 7.76 -9.01
C ARG A 499 8.38 7.12 -8.87
N ASN A 500 8.27 6.03 -8.13
CA ASN A 500 7.02 5.33 -7.95
C ASN A 500 5.96 6.14 -7.18
N MET A 501 6.36 7.19 -6.46
CA MET A 501 5.42 8.13 -5.84
C MET A 501 4.71 9.02 -6.87
N THR A 502 5.24 9.15 -8.10
CA THR A 502 4.63 9.95 -9.17
C THR A 502 3.78 9.11 -10.14
N ILE A 503 4.02 7.81 -10.22
CA ILE A 503 3.52 6.96 -11.33
C ILE A 503 2.00 6.89 -11.42
N HIS A 504 1.29 7.01 -10.30
CA HIS A 504 -0.17 6.94 -10.26
C HIS A 504 -0.87 8.00 -11.11
N LEU A 505 -0.20 9.11 -11.39
CA LEU A 505 -0.73 10.20 -12.23
C LEU A 505 -0.54 9.96 -13.74
N PHE A 506 0.32 9.02 -14.12
CA PHE A 506 0.76 8.83 -15.52
C PHE A 506 0.60 7.39 -16.00
N ILE A 507 -0.16 6.56 -15.28
CA ILE A 507 -0.30 5.13 -15.62
C ILE A 507 -0.93 4.95 -16.98
N SER A 508 -2.03 5.66 -17.28
CA SER A 508 -2.76 5.52 -18.53
C SER A 508 -1.93 5.95 -19.73
N GLU A 509 -1.26 7.09 -19.63
CA GLU A 509 -0.33 7.60 -20.66
C GLU A 509 0.85 6.65 -20.86
N SER A 510 1.38 6.09 -19.77
CA SER A 510 2.48 5.13 -19.81
C SER A 510 2.09 3.82 -20.49
N LEU A 511 0.88 3.31 -20.27
CA LEU A 511 0.36 2.13 -20.96
C LEU A 511 0.16 2.39 -22.45
N ILE A 512 -0.38 3.56 -22.82
CA ILE A 512 -0.54 3.99 -24.21
C ILE A 512 0.82 4.07 -24.89
N ALA A 513 1.77 4.77 -24.27
CA ALA A 513 3.11 4.95 -24.82
C ALA A 513 3.85 3.60 -25.00
N ALA A 514 3.82 2.71 -24.00
CA ALA A 514 4.45 1.40 -24.11
C ALA A 514 3.79 0.50 -25.16
N SER A 515 2.47 0.63 -25.36
CA SER A 515 1.75 -0.10 -26.41
C SER A 515 2.10 0.42 -27.80
N LEU A 516 2.12 1.74 -28.01
CA LEU A 516 2.51 2.35 -29.26
C LEU A 516 4.00 2.11 -29.55
N TYR A 517 4.85 2.01 -28.54
CA TYR A 517 6.27 1.71 -28.68
C TYR A 517 6.53 0.41 -29.46
N THR A 518 5.59 -0.55 -29.42
CA THR A 518 5.71 -1.79 -30.21
C THR A 518 5.81 -1.54 -31.71
N LYS A 519 5.26 -0.42 -32.21
CA LYS A 519 5.39 0.04 -33.61
C LYS A 519 6.57 1.02 -33.76
N VAL A 520 6.70 1.97 -32.85
CA VAL A 520 7.77 3.00 -32.92
C VAL A 520 9.16 2.39 -32.99
N LYS A 521 9.41 1.29 -32.25
CA LYS A 521 10.73 0.62 -32.25
C LYS A 521 11.08 -0.08 -33.58
N GLN A 522 10.08 -0.41 -34.41
CA GLN A 522 10.31 -1.08 -35.70
C GLN A 522 10.97 -0.16 -36.74
N GLY A 523 10.88 1.17 -36.53
CA GLY A 523 11.42 2.14 -37.49
C GLY A 523 10.54 2.30 -38.74
N GLY A 524 11.16 2.58 -39.90
CA GLY A 524 10.46 2.67 -41.21
C GLY A 524 9.75 4.01 -41.46
N GLY A 525 10.05 5.04 -40.68
CA GLY A 525 9.50 6.39 -40.87
C GLY A 525 8.12 6.57 -40.22
N SER A 526 7.57 7.79 -40.33
CA SER A 526 6.37 8.18 -39.59
C SER A 526 5.11 7.38 -39.97
N ALA A 527 4.95 7.04 -41.22
CA ALA A 527 3.80 6.25 -41.71
C ALA A 527 3.78 4.84 -41.13
N ASN A 528 4.90 4.17 -41.04
CA ASN A 528 5.02 2.79 -40.54
C ASN A 528 4.98 2.72 -38.98
N GLN A 529 5.15 3.85 -38.29
CA GLN A 529 5.14 3.95 -36.84
C GLN A 529 3.78 4.38 -36.27
N ARG A 530 2.73 4.27 -37.07
CA ARG A 530 1.35 4.48 -36.65
C ARG A 530 0.65 3.17 -36.34
N MET A 531 -0.32 3.20 -35.46
CA MET A 531 -1.11 2.05 -35.04
C MET A 531 -2.59 2.38 -35.15
N LYS A 532 -3.41 1.43 -35.59
CA LYS A 532 -4.86 1.55 -35.54
C LYS A 532 -5.30 1.72 -34.10
N GLU A 533 -6.28 2.59 -33.86
CA GLU A 533 -6.80 2.82 -32.51
C GLU A 533 -7.31 1.52 -31.85
N THR A 534 -7.96 0.66 -32.63
CA THR A 534 -8.46 -0.65 -32.14
C THR A 534 -7.33 -1.57 -31.70
N GLU A 535 -6.21 -1.60 -32.43
CA GLU A 535 -5.01 -2.36 -32.04
C GLU A 535 -4.37 -1.76 -30.78
N LEU A 536 -4.29 -0.43 -30.69
CA LEU A 536 -3.77 0.25 -29.51
C LEU A 536 -4.60 -0.08 -28.27
N ILE A 537 -5.92 0.01 -28.34
CA ILE A 537 -6.83 -0.33 -27.25
C ILE A 537 -6.63 -1.79 -26.80
N SER A 538 -6.50 -2.72 -27.75
CA SER A 538 -6.24 -4.13 -27.44
C SER A 538 -4.94 -4.31 -26.66
N LYS A 539 -3.84 -3.69 -27.09
CA LYS A 539 -2.52 -3.78 -26.43
C LYS A 539 -2.54 -3.11 -25.05
N VAL A 540 -3.18 -1.96 -24.92
CA VAL A 540 -3.33 -1.26 -23.64
C VAL A 540 -4.19 -2.08 -22.68
N THR A 541 -5.25 -2.73 -23.16
CA THR A 541 -6.10 -3.61 -22.36
C THR A 541 -5.28 -4.79 -21.84
N PHE A 542 -4.45 -5.41 -22.67
CA PHE A 542 -3.54 -6.48 -22.26
C PHE A 542 -2.59 -6.02 -21.13
N LEU A 543 -1.91 -4.89 -21.29
CA LEU A 543 -1.03 -4.35 -20.25
C LEU A 543 -1.79 -3.95 -18.98
N SER A 544 -2.98 -3.35 -19.10
CA SER A 544 -3.83 -2.97 -17.97
C SER A 544 -4.26 -4.20 -17.16
N GLN A 545 -4.60 -5.29 -17.83
CA GLN A 545 -4.94 -6.57 -17.19
C GLN A 545 -3.70 -7.17 -16.52
N LEU A 546 -2.55 -7.15 -17.18
CA LEU A 546 -1.29 -7.66 -16.63
C LEU A 546 -0.91 -6.93 -15.34
N PHE A 547 -1.12 -5.60 -15.27
CA PHE A 547 -0.77 -4.76 -14.12
C PHE A 547 -1.92 -4.47 -13.15
N ARG A 548 -3.03 -5.19 -13.24
CA ARG A 548 -4.20 -4.97 -12.38
C ARG A 548 -3.89 -5.01 -10.87
N GLY A 549 -2.97 -5.87 -10.45
CA GLY A 549 -2.52 -5.97 -9.06
C GLY A 549 -1.31 -5.08 -8.72
N GLU A 550 -0.71 -4.41 -9.72
CA GLU A 550 0.50 -3.60 -9.56
C GLU A 550 0.20 -2.13 -9.27
N PHE A 551 -0.89 -1.60 -9.84
CA PHE A 551 -1.28 -0.20 -9.72
C PHE A 551 -2.71 -0.03 -9.24
N ILE A 552 -2.95 1.10 -8.56
CA ILE A 552 -4.30 1.56 -8.24
C ILE A 552 -4.73 2.50 -9.37
N PHE A 553 -5.64 2.02 -10.18
CA PHE A 553 -6.23 2.82 -11.26
C PHE A 553 -7.30 3.78 -10.72
N PRO A 554 -7.50 4.94 -11.37
CA PRO A 554 -8.57 5.87 -10.98
C PRO A 554 -9.93 5.15 -10.93
N ALA A 555 -10.67 5.36 -9.85
CA ALA A 555 -11.99 4.78 -9.67
C ALA A 555 -13.06 5.60 -10.43
N GLY A 556 -14.08 4.94 -10.94
CA GLY A 556 -15.35 5.59 -11.30
C GLY A 556 -15.84 5.34 -12.74
N GLN A 557 -15.04 5.59 -13.77
CA GLN A 557 -15.59 5.62 -15.16
C GLN A 557 -15.11 4.45 -16.05
N GLY A 558 -14.28 3.57 -15.51
CA GLY A 558 -13.79 2.39 -16.24
C GLY A 558 -12.57 2.68 -17.14
N LEU A 559 -11.97 1.58 -17.63
CA LEU A 559 -10.72 1.64 -18.41
C LEU A 559 -10.85 2.47 -19.67
N LYS A 560 -11.95 2.30 -20.42
CA LYS A 560 -12.17 2.98 -21.71
C LYS A 560 -12.12 4.49 -21.54
N HIS A 561 -12.86 5.04 -20.57
CA HIS A 561 -12.89 6.47 -20.31
C HIS A 561 -11.51 7.02 -19.90
N ASN A 562 -10.82 6.30 -19.01
CA ASN A 562 -9.47 6.70 -18.58
C ASN A 562 -8.48 6.72 -19.75
N LEU A 563 -8.62 5.78 -20.70
CA LEU A 563 -7.80 5.74 -21.90
C LEU A 563 -8.12 6.87 -22.87
N GLU A 564 -9.39 7.15 -23.11
CA GLU A 564 -9.83 8.27 -23.95
C GLU A 564 -9.30 9.59 -23.38
N ALA A 565 -9.43 9.82 -22.08
CA ALA A 565 -8.91 11.01 -21.41
C ALA A 565 -7.38 11.14 -21.56
N ALA A 566 -6.65 10.04 -21.39
CA ALA A 566 -5.19 10.02 -21.54
C ALA A 566 -4.75 10.25 -23.00
N VAL A 567 -5.41 9.66 -23.98
CA VAL A 567 -5.14 9.93 -25.40
C VAL A 567 -5.37 11.41 -25.72
N GLN A 568 -6.49 11.99 -25.26
CA GLN A 568 -6.77 13.42 -25.44
C GLN A 568 -5.73 14.30 -24.75
N GLY A 569 -5.23 13.89 -23.58
CA GLY A 569 -4.13 14.56 -22.89
C GLY A 569 -2.85 14.57 -23.75
N LEU A 570 -2.43 13.41 -24.23
CA LEU A 570 -1.24 13.27 -25.07
C LEU A 570 -1.34 13.99 -26.42
N LEU A 571 -2.55 14.11 -26.98
CA LEU A 571 -2.81 14.90 -28.19
C LEU A 571 -2.69 16.40 -27.91
N ARG A 572 -3.28 16.90 -26.82
CA ARG A 572 -3.16 18.32 -26.41
C ARG A 572 -1.72 18.72 -26.13
N ASP A 573 -0.93 17.79 -25.62
CA ASP A 573 0.50 18.00 -25.29
C ASP A 573 1.41 17.83 -26.50
N ASP A 574 0.86 17.60 -27.69
CA ASP A 574 1.54 17.40 -28.96
C ASP A 574 2.57 16.22 -28.90
N VAL A 575 2.31 15.24 -28.03
CA VAL A 575 3.09 13.99 -27.96
C VAL A 575 2.63 13.02 -29.04
N LEU A 576 1.32 12.90 -29.22
CA LEU A 576 0.67 12.07 -30.22
C LEU A 576 0.00 12.90 -31.30
N SER A 577 -0.22 12.27 -32.46
CA SER A 577 -1.05 12.79 -33.57
C SER A 577 -1.99 11.71 -34.07
N VAL A 578 -3.15 12.14 -34.57
CA VAL A 578 -4.17 11.28 -35.20
C VAL A 578 -4.25 11.63 -36.68
N THR A 579 -4.38 10.61 -37.51
CA THR A 579 -4.80 10.76 -38.92
C THR A 579 -6.07 9.96 -39.14
N GLU A 580 -7.02 10.56 -39.83
CA GLU A 580 -8.31 9.97 -40.16
C GLU A 580 -8.32 9.74 -41.69
N ASP A 581 -7.80 8.57 -42.09
CA ASP A 581 -7.93 8.08 -43.47
C ASP A 581 -9.14 7.13 -43.49
N ASP A 582 -8.95 5.85 -43.89
CA ASP A 582 -10.01 4.83 -43.81
C ASP A 582 -10.29 4.38 -42.39
N GLU A 583 -9.30 4.49 -41.50
CA GLU A 583 -9.36 4.16 -40.08
C GLU A 583 -8.56 5.17 -39.25
N ARG A 584 -8.96 5.37 -38.01
CA ARG A 584 -8.27 6.27 -37.08
C ARG A 584 -6.92 5.69 -36.68
N MET A 585 -5.85 6.35 -37.13
CA MET A 585 -4.47 5.95 -36.87
C MET A 585 -3.81 6.89 -35.89
N ILE A 586 -3.18 6.33 -34.85
CA ILE A 586 -2.46 7.06 -33.79
C ILE A 586 -0.96 6.84 -33.94
N GLY A 587 -0.19 7.92 -33.88
CA GLY A 587 1.28 7.89 -33.94
C GLY A 587 1.90 9.05 -33.18
N LEU A 588 3.24 9.13 -33.22
CA LEU A 588 3.95 10.28 -32.65
C LEU A 588 3.69 11.53 -33.49
N SER A 589 3.56 12.68 -32.82
CA SER A 589 3.51 13.97 -33.48
C SER A 589 4.84 14.30 -34.15
N ASP A 590 4.81 15.23 -35.12
CA ASP A 590 6.04 15.72 -35.76
C ASP A 590 6.89 16.57 -34.79
N ALA A 591 6.25 17.25 -33.84
CA ALA A 591 6.95 17.99 -32.79
C ALA A 591 7.71 17.04 -31.88
N GLU A 592 7.08 15.98 -31.40
CA GLU A 592 7.71 14.98 -30.54
C GLU A 592 8.86 14.24 -31.24
N ARG A 593 8.73 13.99 -32.54
CA ARG A 593 9.80 13.43 -33.36
C ARG A 593 11.02 14.36 -33.45
N ARG A 594 10.80 15.66 -33.66
CA ARG A 594 11.87 16.68 -33.67
C ARG A 594 12.58 16.81 -32.34
N LEU A 595 11.85 16.67 -31.23
CA LEU A 595 12.39 16.62 -29.86
C LEU A 595 13.13 15.31 -29.53
N GLY A 596 13.21 14.36 -30.46
CA GLY A 596 13.87 13.07 -30.25
C GLY A 596 13.09 12.15 -29.32
N ARG A 597 11.78 12.31 -29.21
CA ARG A 597 10.84 11.52 -28.42
C ARG A 597 11.02 11.69 -26.90
N GLU A 598 11.41 12.86 -26.46
CA GLU A 598 11.74 13.13 -25.05
C GLU A 598 10.57 12.83 -24.11
N ASN A 599 9.37 13.34 -24.46
CA ASN A 599 8.18 13.21 -23.61
C ASN A 599 7.57 11.81 -23.76
N PHE A 600 7.53 11.26 -24.97
CA PHE A 600 7.03 9.92 -25.22
C PHE A 600 7.89 8.86 -24.51
N ASP A 601 9.22 8.96 -24.62
CA ASP A 601 10.15 8.05 -23.95
C ASP A 601 10.06 8.20 -22.41
N PHE A 602 9.71 9.39 -21.87
CA PHE A 602 9.42 9.58 -20.45
C PHE A 602 8.27 8.68 -19.98
N TYR A 603 7.13 8.69 -20.69
CA TYR A 603 5.99 7.84 -20.32
C TYR A 603 6.31 6.35 -20.46
N CYS A 604 6.99 5.94 -21.50
CA CYS A 604 7.48 4.57 -21.66
C CYS A 604 8.37 4.17 -20.49
N PHE A 605 9.27 5.08 -20.08
CA PHE A 605 10.23 4.82 -19.03
C PHE A 605 9.58 4.55 -17.68
N LEU A 606 8.47 5.21 -17.38
CA LEU A 606 7.75 4.99 -16.11
C LEU A 606 7.27 3.54 -15.97
N ILE A 607 6.86 2.89 -17.05
CA ILE A 607 6.27 1.55 -17.03
C ILE A 607 7.26 0.42 -17.39
N TRP A 608 8.31 0.68 -18.15
CA TRP A 608 9.24 -0.36 -18.61
C TRP A 608 9.86 -1.22 -17.52
N PRO A 609 10.25 -0.70 -16.33
CA PRO A 609 10.74 -1.55 -15.24
C PRO A 609 9.72 -2.60 -14.78
N PHE A 610 8.44 -2.27 -14.85
CA PHE A 610 7.34 -3.18 -14.49
C PHE A 610 7.07 -4.19 -15.62
N VAL A 611 7.21 -3.78 -16.88
CA VAL A 611 7.14 -4.69 -18.03
C VAL A 611 8.27 -5.71 -17.96
N ASP A 612 9.49 -5.27 -17.63
CA ASP A 612 10.63 -6.16 -17.41
C ASP A 612 10.40 -7.13 -16.23
N ALA A 613 9.77 -6.67 -15.15
CA ALA A 613 9.43 -7.52 -14.01
C ALA A 613 8.35 -8.56 -14.34
N ALA A 614 7.31 -8.17 -15.08
CA ALA A 614 6.28 -9.09 -15.54
C ALA A 614 6.85 -10.14 -16.51
N TRP A 615 7.73 -9.71 -17.43
CA TRP A 615 8.43 -10.62 -18.33
C TRP A 615 9.32 -11.59 -17.56
N LEU A 616 10.09 -11.12 -16.58
CA LEU A 616 10.90 -11.97 -15.72
C LEU A 616 10.02 -12.99 -14.96
N GLY A 617 8.88 -12.55 -14.42
CA GLY A 617 7.91 -13.43 -13.81
C GLY A 617 7.42 -14.52 -14.76
N ALA A 618 7.05 -14.16 -16.00
CA ALA A 618 6.57 -15.11 -17.01
C ALA A 618 7.67 -16.10 -17.44
N VAL A 619 8.89 -15.61 -17.68
CA VAL A 619 10.07 -16.47 -17.99
C VAL A 619 10.35 -17.45 -16.86
N SER A 620 10.21 -17.02 -15.60
CA SER A 620 10.47 -17.88 -14.44
C SER A 620 9.48 -19.06 -14.32
N LEU A 621 8.33 -19.00 -15.00
CA LEU A 621 7.38 -20.11 -15.04
C LEU A 621 7.94 -21.34 -15.78
N LEU A 622 8.91 -21.15 -16.68
CA LEU A 622 9.64 -22.24 -17.32
C LEU A 622 10.38 -23.13 -16.31
N VAL A 623 10.75 -22.58 -15.17
CA VAL A 623 11.39 -23.30 -14.07
C VAL A 623 10.42 -24.29 -13.39
N LEU A 624 9.11 -24.06 -13.49
CA LEU A 624 8.06 -24.91 -12.90
C LEU A 624 7.72 -26.15 -13.74
N VAL A 625 8.31 -26.30 -14.91
CA VAL A 625 8.03 -27.40 -15.84
C VAL A 625 8.70 -28.69 -15.33
N PRO A 626 7.95 -29.75 -14.93
CA PRO A 626 8.57 -30.95 -14.39
C PRO A 626 9.54 -31.62 -15.39
N PRO A 627 10.71 -32.12 -14.95
CA PRO A 627 11.53 -33.00 -15.76
C PRO A 627 10.76 -34.26 -16.21
N MET A 628 11.14 -34.85 -17.35
CA MET A 628 10.36 -35.97 -17.95
C MET A 628 10.12 -37.15 -17.02
N ASN A 629 11.03 -37.43 -16.08
CA ASN A 629 10.97 -38.56 -15.16
C ASN A 629 10.67 -38.16 -13.70
N SER A 630 10.32 -36.90 -13.45
CA SER A 630 10.03 -36.44 -12.09
C SER A 630 8.62 -36.82 -11.67
N THR A 631 8.48 -37.38 -10.46
CA THR A 631 7.19 -37.60 -9.81
C THR A 631 6.70 -36.34 -9.07
N ILE A 632 7.56 -35.35 -8.90
CA ILE A 632 7.25 -34.07 -8.25
C ILE A 632 6.67 -33.14 -9.30
N ILE A 633 5.47 -32.66 -9.05
CA ILE A 633 4.77 -31.68 -9.91
C ILE A 633 4.45 -30.37 -9.16
N TRP A 634 4.57 -30.37 -7.85
CA TRP A 634 4.32 -29.21 -7.01
C TRP A 634 5.62 -28.73 -6.34
N LEU A 635 5.92 -27.47 -6.46
CA LEU A 635 7.10 -26.81 -5.90
C LEU A 635 6.70 -25.78 -4.85
N ASP A 636 7.60 -25.48 -3.92
CA ASP A 636 7.42 -24.40 -2.94
C ASP A 636 7.35 -23.05 -3.65
N MET A 637 6.24 -22.33 -3.45
CA MET A 637 5.95 -21.04 -4.06
C MET A 637 7.02 -19.97 -3.70
N GLN A 638 7.50 -19.96 -2.46
CA GLN A 638 8.49 -19.01 -2.01
C GLN A 638 9.87 -19.31 -2.63
N LYS A 639 10.23 -20.59 -2.72
CA LYS A 639 11.47 -21.02 -3.39
C LYS A 639 11.41 -20.67 -4.87
N ALA A 640 10.27 -20.89 -5.55
CA ALA A 640 10.09 -20.51 -6.95
C ALA A 640 10.29 -19.01 -7.19
N GLN A 641 9.71 -18.17 -6.34
CA GLN A 641 9.91 -16.71 -6.41
C GLN A 641 11.35 -16.29 -6.13
N ASN A 642 12.04 -16.92 -5.18
CA ASN A 642 13.45 -16.65 -4.90
C ASN A 642 14.34 -17.06 -6.10
N THR A 643 14.03 -18.20 -6.74
CA THR A 643 14.72 -18.66 -7.95
C THR A 643 14.48 -17.73 -9.13
N ALA A 644 13.26 -17.20 -9.30
CA ALA A 644 12.95 -16.16 -10.27
C ALA A 644 13.80 -14.90 -10.04
N GLN A 645 13.97 -14.50 -8.78
CA GLN A 645 14.80 -13.36 -8.42
C GLN A 645 16.30 -13.61 -8.74
N LEU A 646 16.80 -14.81 -8.46
CA LEU A 646 18.18 -15.20 -8.81
C LEU A 646 18.40 -15.20 -10.33
N GLY A 647 17.49 -15.82 -11.08
CA GLY A 647 17.51 -15.80 -12.55
C GLY A 647 17.48 -14.38 -13.11
N GLY A 648 16.66 -13.51 -12.52
CA GLY A 648 16.58 -12.09 -12.90
C GLY A 648 17.89 -11.34 -12.73
N ARG A 649 18.66 -11.58 -11.67
CA ARG A 649 20.01 -11.00 -11.50
C ARG A 649 20.95 -11.44 -12.61
N THR A 650 20.93 -12.73 -12.95
CA THR A 650 21.73 -13.28 -14.04
C THR A 650 21.38 -12.63 -15.38
N LEU A 651 20.07 -12.55 -15.71
CA LEU A 651 19.59 -11.91 -16.94
C LEU A 651 19.94 -10.41 -17.01
N TYR A 652 19.93 -9.72 -15.87
CA TYR A 652 20.35 -8.31 -15.81
C TYR A 652 21.84 -8.16 -16.16
N HIS A 653 22.69 -8.96 -15.55
CA HIS A 653 24.15 -8.93 -15.85
C HIS A 653 24.49 -9.38 -17.27
N GLN A 654 23.66 -10.25 -17.85
CA GLN A 654 23.78 -10.65 -19.26
C GLN A 654 23.26 -9.57 -20.23
N GLY A 655 22.57 -8.52 -19.73
CA GLY A 655 21.99 -7.46 -20.54
C GLY A 655 20.61 -7.80 -21.13
N ASP A 656 20.01 -8.92 -20.74
CA ASP A 656 18.66 -9.32 -21.15
C ASP A 656 17.55 -8.61 -20.37
N LEU A 657 17.84 -8.11 -19.17
CA LEU A 657 17.01 -7.13 -18.46
C LEU A 657 17.64 -5.74 -18.53
N SER A 658 16.84 -4.71 -18.80
CA SER A 658 17.30 -3.33 -18.84
C SER A 658 17.32 -2.65 -17.48
N TYR A 659 16.47 -3.11 -16.56
CA TYR A 659 16.20 -2.47 -15.29
C TYR A 659 16.42 -3.44 -14.14
N PHE A 660 17.41 -3.15 -13.28
CA PHE A 660 17.65 -3.97 -12.08
C PHE A 660 16.46 -3.96 -11.12
N GLU A 661 15.67 -2.91 -11.17
CA GLU A 661 14.41 -2.77 -10.41
C GLU A 661 13.42 -3.91 -10.71
N ALA A 662 13.50 -4.53 -11.90
CA ALA A 662 12.66 -5.68 -12.28
C ALA A 662 12.92 -6.93 -11.40
N VAL A 663 14.07 -7.01 -10.74
CA VAL A 663 14.44 -8.11 -9.83
C VAL A 663 13.78 -7.95 -8.44
N ASN A 664 12.81 -7.11 -8.33
CA ASN A 664 12.06 -6.78 -7.13
C ASN A 664 11.13 -7.92 -6.71
N LYS A 665 11.30 -8.40 -5.48
CA LYS A 665 10.48 -9.49 -4.90
C LYS A 665 8.97 -9.20 -4.88
N GLU A 666 8.59 -7.94 -4.67
CA GLU A 666 7.18 -7.54 -4.61
C GLU A 666 6.52 -7.55 -6.00
N ALA A 667 7.21 -7.02 -7.01
CA ALA A 667 6.74 -7.06 -8.40
C ALA A 667 6.61 -8.52 -8.91
N LEU A 668 7.58 -9.38 -8.58
CA LEU A 668 7.47 -10.81 -8.90
C LEU A 668 6.29 -11.47 -8.20
N LYS A 669 6.06 -11.17 -6.92
CA LYS A 669 4.90 -11.68 -6.18
C LYS A 669 3.57 -11.22 -6.81
N ASN A 670 3.48 -9.95 -7.23
CA ASN A 670 2.30 -9.43 -7.92
C ASN A 670 2.08 -10.13 -9.26
N ALA A 671 3.14 -10.36 -10.03
CA ALA A 671 3.08 -11.13 -11.28
C ALA A 671 2.57 -12.56 -11.04
N TYR A 672 3.11 -13.27 -10.07
CA TYR A 672 2.64 -14.63 -9.73
C TYR A 672 1.18 -14.65 -9.25
N SER A 673 0.76 -13.66 -8.46
CA SER A 673 -0.65 -13.53 -8.07
C SER A 673 -1.54 -13.32 -9.29
N ARG A 674 -1.10 -12.51 -10.25
CA ARG A 674 -1.81 -12.29 -11.50
C ARG A 674 -1.87 -13.56 -12.36
N PHE A 675 -0.78 -14.29 -12.47
CA PHE A 675 -0.74 -15.55 -13.22
C PHE A 675 -1.64 -16.62 -12.58
N GLN A 676 -1.80 -16.60 -11.27
CA GLN A 676 -2.79 -17.45 -10.59
C GLN A 676 -4.23 -17.05 -10.94
N GLU A 677 -4.54 -15.75 -10.95
CA GLU A 677 -5.86 -15.24 -11.32
C GLU A 677 -6.23 -15.59 -12.78
N GLU A 678 -5.25 -15.61 -13.68
CA GLU A 678 -5.40 -15.97 -15.10
C GLU A 678 -5.39 -17.49 -15.34
N GLY A 679 -5.22 -18.30 -14.29
CA GLY A 679 -5.15 -19.75 -14.42
C GLY A 679 -3.88 -20.27 -15.09
N ILE A 680 -2.82 -19.46 -15.20
CA ILE A 680 -1.52 -19.88 -15.76
C ILE A 680 -0.81 -20.81 -14.78
N ILE A 681 -0.89 -20.50 -13.48
CA ILE A 681 -0.38 -21.33 -12.40
C ILE A 681 -1.49 -21.74 -11.43
N LEU A 682 -1.34 -22.92 -10.88
CA LEU A 682 -2.20 -23.44 -9.82
C LEU A 682 -1.45 -23.34 -8.50
N VAL A 683 -2.13 -22.86 -7.45
CA VAL A 683 -1.54 -22.68 -6.12
C VAL A 683 -2.37 -23.48 -5.10
N SER A 684 -1.70 -24.37 -4.36
CA SER A 684 -2.28 -25.08 -3.22
C SER A 684 -1.81 -24.40 -1.93
N LYS A 685 -2.76 -23.90 -1.15
CA LYS A 685 -2.46 -23.32 0.18
C LYS A 685 -2.20 -24.44 1.18
N GLY A 686 -1.18 -24.28 2.02
CA GLY A 686 -0.95 -25.19 3.15
C GLY A 686 -2.15 -25.20 4.12
N LYS A 687 -2.35 -26.32 4.80
CA LYS A 687 -3.41 -26.45 5.82
C LYS A 687 -3.20 -25.53 7.02
N ASP A 688 -1.94 -25.23 7.34
CA ASP A 688 -1.53 -24.39 8.47
C ASP A 688 -0.61 -23.26 8.01
N SER A 689 -0.46 -22.21 8.84
CA SER A 689 0.47 -21.10 8.59
C SER A 689 1.95 -21.52 8.48
N LYS A 690 2.29 -22.73 8.93
CA LYS A 690 3.64 -23.32 8.87
C LYS A 690 3.89 -24.11 7.60
N THR A 691 2.85 -24.52 6.89
CA THR A 691 2.96 -25.30 5.65
C THR A 691 3.09 -24.34 4.46
N PRO A 692 4.18 -24.43 3.66
CA PRO A 692 4.36 -23.51 2.54
C PRO A 692 3.27 -23.70 1.48
N ALA A 693 2.91 -22.61 0.82
CA ALA A 693 2.07 -22.69 -0.37
C ALA A 693 2.86 -23.36 -1.51
N MET A 694 2.19 -24.27 -2.22
CA MET A 694 2.79 -24.99 -3.32
C MET A 694 2.27 -24.44 -4.66
N VAL A 695 3.11 -24.41 -5.68
CA VAL A 695 2.81 -23.92 -7.01
C VAL A 695 3.16 -24.95 -8.08
N ARG A 696 2.35 -24.97 -9.13
CA ARG A 696 2.67 -25.68 -10.38
C ARG A 696 2.14 -24.91 -11.58
N LEU A 697 2.70 -25.19 -12.75
CA LEU A 697 2.15 -24.69 -14.01
C LEU A 697 0.85 -25.45 -14.31
N ALA A 698 -0.16 -24.74 -14.86
CA ALA A 698 -1.39 -25.40 -15.29
C ALA A 698 -1.14 -26.25 -16.55
N PRO A 699 -1.80 -27.41 -16.70
CA PRO A 699 -1.52 -28.37 -17.79
C PRO A 699 -1.58 -27.76 -19.18
N GLU A 700 -2.54 -26.90 -19.43
CA GLU A 700 -2.75 -26.22 -20.72
C GLU A 700 -1.70 -25.17 -21.06
N TRP A 701 -0.83 -24.85 -20.13
CA TRP A 701 0.29 -23.91 -20.28
C TRP A 701 1.66 -24.60 -20.36
N MET A 702 1.68 -25.94 -20.33
CA MET A 702 2.93 -26.69 -20.45
C MET A 702 3.58 -26.45 -21.81
N PRO A 703 4.85 -26.03 -21.85
CA PRO A 703 5.57 -25.81 -23.10
C PRO A 703 5.91 -27.13 -23.79
N GLU A 704 6.11 -27.07 -25.09
CA GLU A 704 6.57 -28.18 -25.89
C GLU A 704 8.03 -28.53 -25.60
N ARG A 705 8.36 -29.81 -25.72
CA ARG A 705 9.73 -30.29 -25.63
C ARG A 705 10.19 -30.88 -26.96
N ASP A 706 11.49 -30.82 -27.21
CA ASP A 706 12.09 -31.55 -28.33
C ASP A 706 12.01 -33.07 -28.06
N ALA A 707 11.48 -33.78 -29.01
CA ALA A 707 11.27 -35.22 -28.86
C ALA A 707 12.57 -36.04 -28.71
N THR A 708 13.68 -35.49 -29.19
CA THR A 708 14.99 -36.18 -29.22
C THR A 708 15.84 -35.78 -28.00
N THR A 709 15.92 -34.48 -27.70
CA THR A 709 16.78 -33.94 -26.63
C THR A 709 16.08 -33.76 -25.31
N GLY A 710 14.74 -33.70 -25.30
CA GLY A 710 13.93 -33.41 -24.12
C GLY A 710 13.98 -31.94 -23.68
N GLU A 711 14.70 -31.09 -24.41
CA GLU A 711 14.84 -29.66 -24.11
C GLU A 711 13.53 -28.90 -24.39
N LEU A 712 13.32 -27.80 -23.66
CA LEU A 712 12.15 -26.93 -23.87
C LEU A 712 12.30 -26.17 -25.18
N LYS A 713 11.23 -26.10 -25.98
CA LYS A 713 11.16 -25.30 -27.20
C LYS A 713 10.64 -23.89 -26.93
N ALA A 714 11.10 -22.93 -27.73
CA ALA A 714 10.58 -21.58 -27.77
C ALA A 714 9.25 -21.53 -28.56
N SER A 715 8.25 -22.31 -28.11
CA SER A 715 6.93 -22.45 -28.76
C SER A 715 5.84 -22.78 -27.74
N GLY A 716 4.60 -22.63 -28.17
CA GLY A 716 3.42 -22.94 -27.36
C GLY A 716 2.93 -21.76 -26.52
N ARG A 717 1.76 -21.97 -25.89
CA ARG A 717 0.96 -20.92 -25.22
C ARG A 717 1.73 -20.11 -24.21
N LEU A 718 2.60 -20.74 -23.41
CA LEU A 718 3.42 -20.03 -22.41
C LEU A 718 4.46 -19.15 -23.09
N TRP A 719 5.10 -19.65 -24.16
CA TRP A 719 6.08 -18.88 -24.88
C TRP A 719 5.46 -17.67 -25.60
N ASP A 720 4.29 -17.86 -26.23
CA ASP A 720 3.53 -16.80 -26.87
C ASP A 720 3.14 -15.69 -25.87
N PHE A 721 2.80 -16.08 -24.65
CA PHE A 721 2.54 -15.14 -23.57
C PHE A 721 3.81 -14.36 -23.16
N ILE A 722 4.94 -15.03 -23.01
CA ILE A 722 6.24 -14.42 -22.73
C ILE A 722 6.60 -13.40 -23.82
N GLU A 723 6.42 -13.77 -25.10
CA GLU A 723 6.70 -12.91 -26.27
C GLU A 723 5.71 -11.73 -26.32
N SER A 724 4.44 -11.94 -25.98
CA SER A 724 3.45 -10.85 -25.91
C SER A 724 3.87 -9.76 -24.91
N ILE A 725 4.45 -10.14 -23.77
CA ILE A 725 5.02 -9.18 -22.82
C ILE A 725 6.30 -8.56 -23.39
N ALA A 726 7.15 -9.38 -24.01
CA ALA A 726 8.45 -8.95 -24.57
C ALA A 726 8.30 -7.86 -25.65
N LEU A 727 7.19 -7.87 -26.41
CA LEU A 727 6.89 -6.83 -27.39
C LEU A 727 6.86 -5.43 -26.80
N HIS A 728 6.42 -5.28 -25.56
CA HIS A 728 6.28 -3.98 -24.87
C HIS A 728 7.54 -3.55 -24.13
N ARG A 729 8.56 -4.42 -24.07
CA ARG A 729 9.83 -4.13 -23.41
C ARG A 729 10.67 -3.16 -24.24
N ARG A 730 11.48 -2.39 -23.54
CA ARG A 730 12.46 -1.54 -24.18
C ARG A 730 13.48 -2.36 -24.99
N GLU A 731 13.75 -1.94 -26.21
CA GLU A 731 14.80 -2.54 -27.04
C GLU A 731 16.19 -2.23 -26.47
N GLY A 732 17.03 -3.24 -26.34
CA GLY A 732 18.43 -3.15 -25.92
C GLY A 732 19.38 -3.73 -26.98
N LYS A 733 20.62 -3.31 -26.94
CA LYS A 733 21.63 -3.80 -27.91
C LYS A 733 21.70 -5.33 -27.98
N ASN A 734 21.67 -6.00 -26.84
CA ASN A 734 21.77 -7.45 -26.73
C ASN A 734 20.46 -8.19 -27.04
N ARG A 735 19.37 -7.49 -27.29
CA ARG A 735 18.03 -8.05 -27.52
C ARG A 735 17.52 -7.91 -28.94
N ARG A 736 18.36 -7.36 -29.85
CA ARG A 736 18.02 -7.24 -31.28
C ARG A 736 17.93 -8.61 -31.96
N ASP A 737 18.71 -9.57 -31.48
CA ASP A 737 18.64 -10.96 -31.93
C ASP A 737 17.75 -11.76 -30.98
N GLY A 738 16.46 -11.93 -31.34
CA GLY A 738 15.49 -12.69 -30.58
C GLY A 738 15.86 -14.14 -30.37
N ALA A 739 16.50 -14.79 -31.35
CA ALA A 739 16.95 -16.18 -31.26
C ALA A 739 18.03 -16.35 -30.20
N ALA A 740 18.98 -15.42 -30.10
CA ALA A 740 20.02 -15.44 -29.08
C ALA A 740 19.42 -15.21 -27.65
N VAL A 741 18.42 -14.35 -27.51
CA VAL A 741 17.71 -14.15 -26.24
C VAL A 741 16.97 -15.40 -25.82
N SER A 742 16.21 -16.03 -26.73
CA SER A 742 15.46 -17.26 -26.46
C SER A 742 16.39 -18.38 -25.99
N THR A 743 17.52 -18.57 -26.65
CA THR A 743 18.52 -19.59 -26.29
C THR A 743 19.08 -19.35 -24.89
N ARG A 744 19.44 -18.10 -24.53
CA ARG A 744 19.95 -17.78 -23.19
C ARG A 744 18.90 -17.99 -22.11
N VAL A 745 17.66 -17.58 -22.36
CA VAL A 745 16.54 -17.72 -21.43
C VAL A 745 16.24 -19.19 -21.18
N LEU A 746 16.11 -20.01 -22.23
CA LEU A 746 15.84 -21.44 -22.09
C LEU A 746 16.98 -22.19 -21.40
N SER A 747 18.25 -21.87 -21.73
CA SER A 747 19.42 -22.46 -21.08
C SER A 747 19.48 -22.12 -19.58
N LEU A 748 19.17 -20.86 -19.20
CA LEU A 748 19.12 -20.45 -17.80
C LEU A 748 17.95 -21.14 -17.07
N ALA A 749 16.78 -21.16 -17.69
CA ALA A 749 15.59 -21.82 -17.13
C ALA A 749 15.84 -23.31 -16.90
N ALA A 750 16.49 -24.02 -17.83
CA ALA A 750 16.84 -25.43 -17.68
C ALA A 750 17.78 -25.69 -16.49
N LYS A 751 18.78 -24.84 -16.28
CA LYS A 751 19.70 -24.93 -15.14
C LYS A 751 18.98 -24.74 -13.80
N LEU A 752 18.17 -23.69 -13.72
CA LEU A 752 17.41 -23.36 -12.50
C LEU A 752 16.32 -24.42 -12.22
N ASN A 753 15.69 -24.93 -13.25
CA ASN A 753 14.72 -26.02 -13.18
C ASN A 753 15.36 -27.27 -12.56
N LYS A 754 16.49 -27.74 -13.10
CA LYS A 754 17.22 -28.89 -12.58
C LYS A 754 17.53 -28.74 -11.09
N GLN A 755 18.10 -27.61 -10.71
CA GLN A 755 18.43 -27.33 -9.30
C GLN A 755 17.17 -27.39 -8.40
N MET A 756 16.08 -26.77 -8.81
CA MET A 756 14.85 -26.72 -8.00
C MET A 756 14.21 -28.09 -7.79
N PHE A 757 14.19 -28.93 -8.83
CA PHE A 757 13.61 -30.26 -8.73
C PHE A 757 14.51 -31.21 -7.93
N GLU A 758 15.85 -31.14 -8.10
CA GLU A 758 16.79 -31.91 -7.25
C GLU A 758 16.67 -31.54 -5.76
N GLU A 759 16.52 -30.27 -5.43
CA GLU A 759 16.30 -29.81 -4.05
C GLU A 759 14.94 -30.29 -3.49
N ALA A 760 13.90 -30.32 -4.32
CA ALA A 760 12.58 -30.79 -3.93
C ALA A 760 12.55 -32.30 -3.70
N GLU A 761 13.25 -33.09 -4.54
CA GLU A 761 13.40 -34.55 -4.40
C GLU A 761 14.18 -34.89 -3.13
N SER A 762 15.30 -34.21 -2.86
CA SER A 762 16.07 -34.39 -1.64
C SER A 762 15.25 -34.09 -0.37
N SER A 763 14.49 -33.00 -0.37
CA SER A 763 13.61 -32.64 0.74
C SER A 763 12.50 -33.66 0.97
N ALA A 764 11.94 -34.26 -0.08
CA ALA A 764 10.92 -35.30 0.00
C ALA A 764 11.49 -36.59 0.64
N VAL A 765 12.69 -36.99 0.25
CA VAL A 765 13.39 -38.16 0.82
C VAL A 765 13.69 -37.96 2.31
N GLU A 766 14.20 -36.78 2.71
CA GLU A 766 14.45 -36.45 4.12
C GLU A 766 13.17 -36.48 4.95
N GLY A 767 12.07 -35.93 4.44
CA GLY A 767 10.76 -35.95 5.10
C GLY A 767 10.25 -37.38 5.34
N VAL A 768 10.41 -38.29 4.37
CA VAL A 768 10.05 -39.71 4.52
C VAL A 768 10.92 -40.40 5.58
N GLN A 769 12.23 -40.13 5.57
CA GLN A 769 13.15 -40.71 6.57
C GLN A 769 12.85 -40.19 7.99
N ALA A 770 12.50 -38.91 8.15
CA ALA A 770 12.11 -38.33 9.43
C ALA A 770 10.82 -38.98 9.97
N THR A 771 9.83 -39.17 9.11
CA THR A 771 8.55 -39.82 9.46
C THR A 771 8.76 -41.27 9.85
N VAL A 772 9.62 -42.03 9.14
CA VAL A 772 9.98 -43.39 9.48
C VAL A 772 10.72 -43.49 10.82
N LYS A 773 11.65 -42.54 11.10
CA LYS A 773 12.35 -42.49 12.41
C LYS A 773 11.36 -42.16 13.55
N GLU A 774 10.40 -41.28 13.32
CA GLU A 774 9.40 -40.93 14.33
C GLU A 774 8.42 -42.07 14.59
N ARG A 775 7.95 -42.78 13.55
CA ARG A 775 7.14 -43.99 13.69
C ARG A 775 7.89 -45.12 14.43
N ARG A 776 9.20 -45.31 14.13
CA ARG A 776 10.05 -46.27 14.87
C ARG A 776 10.31 -45.86 16.34
N ARG A 777 10.31 -44.56 16.65
CA ARG A 777 10.37 -44.08 18.04
C ARG A 777 9.05 -44.32 18.78
N ARG A 778 7.88 -44.06 18.14
CA ARG A 778 6.57 -44.33 18.73
C ARG A 778 6.26 -45.82 18.89
N SER A 779 6.85 -46.67 18.06
CA SER A 779 6.69 -48.14 18.21
C SER A 779 7.63 -48.77 19.25
N LYS A 780 8.56 -47.97 19.78
CA LYS A 780 9.48 -48.41 20.87
C LYS A 780 9.12 -47.81 22.25
N LEU A 781 8.12 -46.93 22.28
CA LEU A 781 7.41 -46.43 23.47
C LEU A 781 6.07 -47.19 23.60
#